data_c723ac710f8fea02d4e46298de28a286
#
_entry.id   c723ac710f8fea02d4e46298de28a286
#
_cell.length_a   1.000
_cell.length_b   1.000
_cell.length_c   1.000
_cell.angle_alpha   90.00
_cell.angle_beta   90.00
_cell.angle_gamma   90.00
#
_symmetry.space_group_name_H-M   'P 1'
#
loop_
_entity.id
_entity.type
_entity.pdbx_description
1 polymer ?
#
loop_
_entity_poly.entity_id
_entity_poly.type
_entity_poly.pdbx_seq_one_letter_code
_entity_poly.pdbx_strand_id
1 'polypeptide(L)'
;MERAGELVSKRELVEIAWPDTFVVEANLTVQVAALRRALGEDDSANQYIVNSPGRGYRFVAPIKVLEDERSAIDEPATQAAHNLPAQLNRLVGRAEALQSMKQKLTDGRLVSIVGPPGVGKTSVALRLAEAMLPQFQHGVWLIDLVSITDASLISSVIASALPIDVRSSDVLSGIAAALRYKSLLLVFDNCEHLIDAASAAIGELLRSAGSIKVLTTSREPLRVGGEQVFRLPPLEVPPIDPSLGPKDIQGYPAVQLFVERAAAIVNDFELTDANAGFAAQICRELDGNPLAIEVAAARVDAFGVNGLAARIEDRVHLLADARRGTPARHRTIAAALDWSYQLLCERERYVLRGLGIFAGSFTLEAAVSVVPAAEGADTASILADLVCKSLVSVDIGSERARFRLLQITKAFALAKLVEQSERNELASRLAACVAEMLSMYADGPKRVQTLRDAVQELDNVRGILDWAFSTEEHAQAGVALAAAAVPVWLENSLLTECIAWTTRAIDALDPAIESERNEMVLKAAHGLAVMFTQGMTAQSRDALNRAIELAARLGDRQWELRARLGLIVFLHRRGDFKGALEGTERIERLVADADEPAALAMTKSAKSASLFFRAEYATALELAREAHEYFRTHSDVSQIGRWGLNHSVYAQCVMARSYWNLGRFDRTVRACLSAHSEAEETGNPTSICQALSWCGVSLFLSLEDLDRAAGAIQRFRQVAQDNDIQSYVFSSIGFEGRLLFLRGQIEPAERLLRDALSKLSGAQYENVSIPFLGRLAEVLAADDRPEEALLASAECLERTKATEALWLLPDSLRIHGDVLAALQGPNSEPAETHLREALDVSERQGTLGWELRSAESLASFLRQRRRTSEAAAVLERTLGKFTEGFDAVPFRRARAMLDELHNREPG
;
A
#
# COMPACT_ATOMS: atom_id res chain seq x y z
N MET A 1 22.14 -30.05 -13.41
CA MET A 1 22.62 -30.02 -14.82
C MET A 1 24.07 -29.59 -14.93
N GLU A 2 24.62 -28.81 -14.01
CA GLU A 2 26.03 -28.37 -14.01
C GLU A 2 27.05 -29.52 -14.07
N ARG A 3 26.70 -30.71 -13.61
CA ARG A 3 27.53 -31.92 -13.63
C ARG A 3 26.89 -33.04 -14.48
N ALA A 4 26.41 -32.68 -15.67
CA ALA A 4 25.85 -33.63 -16.60
C ALA A 4 26.91 -34.65 -17.06
N GLY A 5 26.52 -35.91 -17.17
CA GLY A 5 27.40 -37.00 -17.49
C GLY A 5 28.22 -37.60 -16.31
N GLU A 6 28.28 -36.90 -15.17
CA GLU A 6 28.95 -37.40 -13.97
C GLU A 6 28.02 -38.20 -13.08
N LEU A 7 28.58 -39.17 -12.35
CA LEU A 7 27.84 -39.90 -11.32
C LEU A 7 27.90 -39.10 -10.01
N VAL A 8 26.76 -38.60 -9.55
CA VAL A 8 26.64 -37.87 -8.29
C VAL A 8 26.08 -38.83 -7.25
N SER A 9 26.78 -38.95 -6.13
CA SER A 9 26.36 -39.85 -5.06
C SER A 9 25.08 -39.36 -4.37
N LYS A 10 24.30 -40.27 -3.79
CA LYS A 10 23.09 -39.92 -3.06
C LYS A 10 23.37 -38.96 -1.91
N ARG A 11 24.50 -39.14 -1.23
CA ARG A 11 24.95 -38.31 -0.13
C ARG A 11 25.23 -36.86 -0.60
N GLU A 12 25.99 -36.71 -1.69
CA GLU A 12 26.27 -35.40 -2.29
C GLU A 12 24.98 -34.71 -2.74
N LEU A 13 24.01 -35.43 -3.35
CA LEU A 13 22.72 -34.86 -3.74
C LEU A 13 21.93 -34.38 -2.53
N VAL A 14 21.95 -35.09 -1.43
CA VAL A 14 21.27 -34.66 -0.20
C VAL A 14 21.99 -33.46 0.42
N GLU A 15 23.33 -33.45 0.47
CA GLU A 15 24.11 -32.32 0.98
C GLU A 15 23.94 -31.04 0.14
N ILE A 16 23.83 -31.16 -1.19
CA ILE A 16 23.63 -30.01 -2.08
C ILE A 16 22.19 -29.52 -2.05
N ALA A 17 21.20 -30.42 -2.09
CA ALA A 17 19.78 -30.05 -2.17
C ALA A 17 19.17 -29.66 -0.82
N TRP A 18 19.72 -30.16 0.29
CA TRP A 18 19.25 -29.91 1.66
C TRP A 18 20.42 -29.75 2.62
N PRO A 19 21.22 -28.66 2.50
CA PRO A 19 22.49 -28.51 3.23
C PRO A 19 22.31 -28.50 4.76
N ASP A 20 21.10 -28.18 5.26
CA ASP A 20 20.84 -28.01 6.69
C ASP A 20 19.70 -28.89 7.24
N THR A 21 19.30 -29.93 6.50
CA THR A 21 18.14 -30.78 6.89
C THR A 21 18.50 -32.25 6.83
N PHE A 22 18.21 -33.00 7.90
CA PHE A 22 18.37 -34.47 7.90
C PHE A 22 17.24 -35.10 7.02
N VAL A 23 17.59 -35.48 5.80
CA VAL A 23 16.66 -36.09 4.83
C VAL A 23 16.95 -37.59 4.70
N VAL A 24 15.92 -38.40 4.87
CA VAL A 24 16.01 -39.86 4.67
C VAL A 24 16.11 -40.16 3.17
N GLU A 25 16.95 -41.15 2.78
CA GLU A 25 17.20 -41.55 1.37
C GLU A 25 15.91 -41.83 0.55
N ALA A 26 14.83 -42.23 1.20
CA ALA A 26 13.53 -42.40 0.57
C ALA A 26 12.98 -41.11 -0.05
N ASN A 27 13.22 -39.96 0.57
CA ASN A 27 12.79 -38.65 0.06
C ASN A 27 13.52 -38.25 -1.24
N LEU A 28 14.82 -38.53 -1.32
CA LEU A 28 15.59 -38.30 -2.54
C LEU A 28 15.02 -39.10 -3.72
N THR A 29 14.62 -40.36 -3.45
CA THR A 29 14.01 -41.23 -4.50
C THR A 29 12.69 -40.67 -5.00
N VAL A 30 11.86 -40.11 -4.11
CA VAL A 30 10.57 -39.46 -4.48
C VAL A 30 10.82 -38.20 -5.31
N GLN A 31 11.81 -37.37 -4.94
CA GLN A 31 12.13 -36.15 -5.68
C GLN A 31 12.73 -36.46 -7.05
N VAL A 32 13.58 -37.49 -7.17
CA VAL A 32 14.09 -37.94 -8.48
C VAL A 32 12.95 -38.47 -9.37
N ALA A 33 11.97 -39.16 -8.79
CA ALA A 33 10.79 -39.60 -9.53
C ALA A 33 9.91 -38.44 -10.00
N ALA A 34 9.78 -37.38 -9.20
CA ALA A 34 9.09 -36.16 -9.58
C ALA A 34 9.84 -35.42 -10.71
N LEU A 35 11.17 -35.33 -10.62
CA LEU A 35 12.04 -34.73 -11.63
C LEU A 35 11.94 -35.49 -12.98
N ARG A 36 11.91 -36.80 -12.97
CA ARG A 36 11.71 -37.64 -14.17
C ARG A 36 10.37 -37.32 -14.83
N ARG A 37 9.27 -37.26 -14.06
CA ARG A 37 7.97 -36.86 -14.58
C ARG A 37 7.95 -35.45 -15.17
N ALA A 38 8.60 -34.49 -14.50
CA ALA A 38 8.72 -33.12 -14.98
C ALA A 38 9.55 -33.00 -16.27
N LEU A 39 10.50 -33.92 -16.49
CA LEU A 39 11.31 -34.00 -17.71
C LEU A 39 10.62 -34.85 -18.81
N GLY A 40 9.44 -35.39 -18.56
CA GLY A 40 8.71 -36.20 -19.53
C GLY A 40 9.29 -37.60 -19.74
N GLU A 41 9.96 -38.18 -18.74
CA GLU A 41 10.39 -39.59 -18.74
C GLU A 41 9.17 -40.52 -18.46
N ASP A 42 8.13 -40.46 -19.30
CA ASP A 42 7.04 -41.41 -19.27
C ASP A 42 7.24 -42.47 -20.36
N ASP A 43 7.52 -43.70 -19.93
CA ASP A 43 7.61 -44.96 -20.70
C ASP A 43 8.46 -44.98 -22.00
N SER A 44 9.64 -45.53 -21.86
CA SER A 44 10.37 -46.38 -22.81
C SER A 44 11.25 -45.75 -23.91
N ALA A 45 11.31 -44.48 -24.20
CA ALA A 45 12.19 -43.96 -25.25
C ALA A 45 13.26 -42.93 -24.84
N ASN A 46 13.03 -42.14 -23.81
CA ASN A 46 13.95 -41.07 -23.39
C ASN A 46 14.27 -41.16 -21.86
N GLN A 47 15.41 -41.76 -21.56
CA GLN A 47 15.87 -41.82 -20.16
C GLN A 47 16.89 -40.69 -19.92
N TYR A 48 16.54 -39.68 -19.15
CA TYR A 48 17.43 -38.53 -18.85
C TYR A 48 18.19 -38.71 -17.56
N ILE A 49 17.65 -39.43 -16.55
CA ILE A 49 18.29 -39.69 -15.26
C ILE A 49 18.46 -41.19 -15.05
N VAL A 50 19.69 -41.69 -15.06
CA VAL A 50 20.03 -43.10 -14.80
C VAL A 50 20.33 -43.29 -13.33
N ASN A 51 19.71 -44.29 -12.70
CA ASN A 51 20.03 -44.73 -11.37
C ASN A 51 21.21 -45.77 -11.43
N SER A 52 22.26 -45.51 -10.69
CA SER A 52 23.35 -46.51 -10.46
C SER A 52 23.14 -47.10 -9.07
N PRO A 53 22.65 -48.34 -8.96
CA PRO A 53 22.30 -48.96 -7.68
C PRO A 53 23.46 -48.90 -6.66
N GLY A 54 23.19 -48.38 -5.47
CA GLY A 54 24.19 -48.21 -4.41
C GLY A 54 25.21 -47.07 -4.61
N ARG A 55 25.21 -46.36 -5.76
CA ARG A 55 26.24 -45.35 -6.07
C ARG A 55 25.67 -43.95 -6.27
N GLY A 56 24.43 -43.78 -6.78
CA GLY A 56 23.83 -42.47 -6.98
C GLY A 56 23.08 -42.33 -8.30
N TYR A 57 22.96 -41.09 -8.82
CA TYR A 57 22.26 -40.77 -10.04
C TYR A 57 23.17 -40.07 -11.03
N ARG A 58 22.90 -40.26 -12.35
CA ARG A 58 23.64 -39.63 -13.45
C ARG A 58 22.62 -39.04 -14.44
N PHE A 59 22.82 -37.79 -14.84
CA PHE A 59 22.06 -37.17 -15.92
C PHE A 59 22.74 -37.51 -17.26
N VAL A 60 22.05 -38.20 -18.16
CA VAL A 60 22.66 -38.77 -19.38
C VAL A 60 22.19 -38.12 -20.68
N ALA A 61 21.24 -37.18 -20.63
CA ALA A 61 20.84 -36.46 -21.82
C ALA A 61 21.95 -35.53 -22.35
N PRO A 62 22.10 -35.38 -23.67
CA PRO A 62 23.03 -34.40 -24.21
C PRO A 62 22.55 -32.99 -23.85
N ILE A 63 23.36 -32.24 -23.10
CA ILE A 63 23.13 -30.85 -22.78
C ILE A 63 23.83 -30.02 -23.85
N LYS A 64 23.06 -29.19 -24.56
CA LYS A 64 23.59 -28.10 -25.37
C LYS A 64 23.63 -26.87 -24.50
N VAL A 65 24.80 -26.50 -24.01
CA VAL A 65 25.01 -25.18 -23.40
C VAL A 65 24.90 -24.19 -24.54
N LEU A 66 23.81 -23.48 -24.62
CA LEU A 66 23.74 -22.30 -25.46
C LEU A 66 24.56 -21.25 -24.71
N GLU A 67 25.81 -21.01 -25.18
CA GLU A 67 26.54 -19.82 -24.76
C GLU A 67 25.67 -18.63 -25.11
N ASP A 68 25.36 -17.83 -24.09
CA ASP A 68 24.58 -16.61 -24.17
C ASP A 68 25.23 -15.65 -25.19
N GLU A 69 24.80 -15.72 -26.44
CA GLU A 69 24.50 -14.47 -27.10
C GLU A 69 23.33 -13.88 -26.32
N ARG A 70 23.63 -12.98 -25.43
CA ARG A 70 22.67 -12.07 -24.83
C ARG A 70 22.12 -11.12 -25.89
N SER A 71 21.39 -11.68 -26.78
CA SER A 71 20.44 -11.08 -27.67
C SER A 71 19.10 -11.61 -27.23
N ALA A 72 18.37 -10.76 -26.52
CA ALA A 72 16.92 -10.75 -26.44
C ALA A 72 16.25 -12.13 -26.61
N ILE A 73 16.36 -13.02 -25.63
CA ILE A 73 15.22 -13.88 -25.34
C ILE A 73 14.27 -12.98 -24.58
N ASP A 74 13.14 -12.67 -25.24
CA ASP A 74 11.94 -12.20 -24.59
C ASP A 74 11.72 -13.09 -23.33
N GLU A 75 12.16 -12.64 -22.15
CA GLU A 75 11.37 -12.87 -20.96
C GLU A 75 9.94 -12.50 -21.39
N PRO A 76 8.91 -13.31 -21.11
CA PRO A 76 7.55 -12.86 -21.35
C PRO A 76 7.51 -11.49 -20.70
N ALA A 77 7.48 -10.45 -21.54
CA ALA A 77 7.62 -9.07 -21.13
C ALA A 77 6.72 -8.95 -19.92
N THR A 78 7.29 -8.75 -18.75
CA THR A 78 6.55 -8.49 -17.51
C THR A 78 5.70 -7.32 -17.94
N GLN A 79 4.41 -7.55 -18.19
CA GLN A 79 3.52 -6.52 -18.72
C GLN A 79 3.66 -5.38 -17.74
N ALA A 80 4.16 -4.23 -18.22
CA ALA A 80 4.42 -3.09 -17.36
C ALA A 80 3.12 -2.84 -16.57
N ALA A 81 3.21 -2.80 -15.26
CA ALA A 81 2.05 -2.69 -14.39
C ALA A 81 1.22 -1.45 -14.75
N HIS A 82 -0.08 -1.57 -14.89
CA HIS A 82 -0.97 -0.44 -15.20
C HIS A 82 -2.39 -0.71 -14.72
N ASN A 83 -3.16 0.38 -14.55
CA ASN A 83 -4.60 0.36 -14.29
C ASN A 83 -5.42 0.98 -15.42
N LEU A 84 -4.86 1.05 -16.63
CA LEU A 84 -5.54 1.61 -17.79
C LEU A 84 -6.72 0.71 -18.20
N PRO A 85 -7.90 1.26 -18.51
CA PRO A 85 -9.03 0.51 -19.03
C PRO A 85 -8.74 0.02 -20.44
N ALA A 86 -9.28 -1.15 -20.80
CA ALA A 86 -9.15 -1.71 -22.14
C ALA A 86 -9.78 -0.80 -23.20
N GLN A 87 -9.04 -0.49 -24.25
CA GLN A 87 -9.50 0.37 -25.34
C GLN A 87 -10.12 -0.49 -26.44
N LEU A 88 -11.45 -0.48 -26.59
CA LEU A 88 -12.17 -1.26 -27.60
C LEU A 88 -12.25 -0.55 -28.95
N ASN A 89 -12.18 0.78 -28.98
CA ASN A 89 -12.41 1.56 -30.19
C ASN A 89 -11.09 2.07 -30.79
N ARG A 90 -10.99 2.03 -32.10
CA ARG A 90 -9.89 2.67 -32.85
C ARG A 90 -10.00 4.20 -32.72
N LEU A 91 -8.86 4.84 -32.48
CA LEU A 91 -8.80 6.32 -32.44
C LEU A 91 -8.63 6.86 -33.87
N VAL A 92 -9.62 7.59 -34.38
CA VAL A 92 -9.67 8.11 -35.74
C VAL A 92 -9.03 9.51 -35.83
N GLY A 93 -8.18 9.76 -36.81
CA GLY A 93 -7.66 11.10 -37.16
C GLY A 93 -6.78 11.76 -36.09
N ARG A 94 -6.09 11.00 -35.22
CA ARG A 94 -5.28 11.53 -34.10
C ARG A 94 -3.80 11.16 -34.15
N ALA A 95 -3.32 10.57 -35.25
CA ALA A 95 -1.94 10.07 -35.36
C ALA A 95 -0.89 11.18 -35.12
N GLU A 96 -1.05 12.33 -35.76
CA GLU A 96 -0.13 13.47 -35.60
C GLU A 96 -0.17 14.06 -34.19
N ALA A 97 -1.36 14.15 -33.60
CA ALA A 97 -1.54 14.62 -32.24
C ALA A 97 -0.82 13.69 -31.24
N LEU A 98 -0.96 12.37 -31.40
CA LEU A 98 -0.29 11.38 -30.56
C LEU A 98 1.25 11.47 -30.69
N GLN A 99 1.75 11.60 -31.91
CA GLN A 99 3.18 11.74 -32.16
C GLN A 99 3.75 13.03 -31.54
N SER A 100 3.07 14.15 -31.71
CA SER A 100 3.48 15.44 -31.13
C SER A 100 3.49 15.40 -29.60
N MET A 101 2.46 14.80 -28.99
CA MET A 101 2.38 14.67 -27.52
C MET A 101 3.42 13.68 -26.99
N LYS A 102 3.69 12.57 -27.69
CA LYS A 102 4.75 11.64 -27.35
C LYS A 102 6.10 12.34 -27.31
N GLN A 103 6.40 13.19 -28.30
CA GLN A 103 7.62 13.98 -28.33
C GLN A 103 7.68 14.96 -27.15
N LYS A 104 6.60 15.72 -26.91
CA LYS A 104 6.51 16.65 -25.76
C LYS A 104 6.72 15.94 -24.43
N LEU A 105 6.14 14.73 -24.25
CA LEU A 105 6.29 13.94 -23.03
C LEU A 105 7.70 13.33 -22.93
N THR A 106 8.38 13.11 -24.07
CA THR A 106 9.79 12.68 -24.07
C THR A 106 10.71 13.82 -23.61
N ASP A 107 10.50 15.02 -24.14
CA ASP A 107 11.33 16.20 -23.90
C ASP A 107 11.03 16.89 -22.56
N GLY A 108 9.80 16.72 -22.04
CA GLY A 108 9.32 17.31 -20.81
C GLY A 108 8.82 16.29 -19.78
N ARG A 109 8.38 16.81 -18.64
CA ARG A 109 7.85 15.97 -17.55
C ARG A 109 6.35 16.14 -17.29
N LEU A 110 5.73 17.20 -17.84
CA LEU A 110 4.31 17.49 -17.69
C LEU A 110 3.73 17.93 -19.03
N VAL A 111 2.76 17.17 -19.52
CA VAL A 111 1.97 17.51 -20.71
C VAL A 111 0.49 17.58 -20.33
N SER A 112 -0.14 18.71 -20.62
CA SER A 112 -1.57 18.92 -20.38
C SER A 112 -2.33 18.94 -21.69
N ILE A 113 -3.25 17.99 -21.87
CA ILE A 113 -4.19 17.94 -23.00
C ILE A 113 -5.37 18.81 -22.66
N VAL A 114 -5.47 19.94 -23.34
CA VAL A 114 -6.50 20.95 -23.09
C VAL A 114 -7.47 21.02 -24.27
N GLY A 115 -8.75 21.13 -23.99
CA GLY A 115 -9.76 21.28 -25.06
C GLY A 115 -11.19 21.22 -24.56
N PRO A 116 -12.17 21.50 -25.43
CA PRO A 116 -13.57 21.48 -25.07
C PRO A 116 -14.03 20.06 -24.65
N PRO A 117 -15.14 19.95 -23.91
CA PRO A 117 -15.76 18.67 -23.62
C PRO A 117 -16.08 17.88 -24.90
N GLY A 118 -15.97 16.55 -24.83
CA GLY A 118 -16.30 15.64 -25.95
C GLY A 118 -15.30 15.61 -27.11
N VAL A 119 -14.22 16.42 -27.07
CA VAL A 119 -13.19 16.43 -28.13
C VAL A 119 -12.28 15.19 -28.15
N GLY A 120 -12.40 14.32 -27.13
CA GLY A 120 -11.64 13.09 -27.03
C GLY A 120 -10.34 13.19 -26.22
N LYS A 121 -10.23 14.13 -25.26
CA LYS A 121 -9.03 14.30 -24.41
C LYS A 121 -8.64 13.01 -23.70
N THR A 122 -9.58 12.41 -22.97
CA THR A 122 -9.38 11.15 -22.23
C THR A 122 -8.97 10.00 -23.16
N SER A 123 -9.65 9.83 -24.29
CA SER A 123 -9.34 8.77 -25.26
C SER A 123 -7.93 8.91 -25.83
N VAL A 124 -7.50 10.13 -26.11
CA VAL A 124 -6.15 10.43 -26.61
C VAL A 124 -5.11 10.23 -25.51
N ALA A 125 -5.40 10.65 -24.27
CA ALA A 125 -4.52 10.44 -23.13
C ALA A 125 -4.29 8.96 -22.85
N LEU A 126 -5.36 8.16 -22.82
CA LEU A 126 -5.28 6.72 -22.59
C LEU A 126 -4.49 6.00 -23.72
N ARG A 127 -4.72 6.38 -24.98
CA ARG A 127 -3.99 5.78 -26.11
C ARG A 127 -2.52 6.17 -26.10
N LEU A 128 -2.18 7.40 -25.72
CA LEU A 128 -0.80 7.83 -25.54
C LEU A 128 -0.15 7.05 -24.37
N ALA A 129 -0.85 6.95 -23.26
CA ALA A 129 -0.41 6.23 -22.07
C ALA A 129 -0.11 4.76 -22.38
N GLU A 130 -1.00 4.07 -23.10
CA GLU A 130 -0.82 2.70 -23.58
C GLU A 130 0.43 2.56 -24.48
N ALA A 131 0.59 3.47 -25.43
CA ALA A 131 1.74 3.48 -26.34
C ALA A 131 3.09 3.78 -25.64
N MET A 132 3.05 4.36 -24.44
CA MET A 132 4.22 4.70 -23.64
C MET A 132 4.56 3.64 -22.57
N LEU A 133 3.71 2.65 -22.33
CA LEU A 133 3.92 1.58 -21.33
C LEU A 133 5.35 0.99 -21.34
N PRO A 134 5.94 0.63 -22.49
CA PRO A 134 7.27 0.03 -22.51
C PRO A 134 8.41 0.93 -22.03
N GLN A 135 8.15 2.24 -21.88
CA GLN A 135 9.17 3.22 -21.50
C GLN A 135 9.24 3.43 -19.97
N PHE A 136 8.27 2.90 -19.22
CA PHE A 136 8.17 3.12 -17.78
C PHE A 136 8.29 1.81 -17.00
N GLN A 137 9.44 1.61 -16.36
CA GLN A 137 9.73 0.39 -15.60
C GLN A 137 8.72 0.12 -14.47
N HIS A 138 8.17 1.17 -13.87
CA HIS A 138 7.20 1.06 -12.77
C HIS A 138 5.76 1.32 -13.22
N GLY A 139 5.52 1.29 -14.54
CA GLY A 139 4.20 1.29 -15.14
C GLY A 139 3.56 2.64 -15.41
N VAL A 140 2.28 2.58 -15.77
CA VAL A 140 1.45 3.74 -16.13
C VAL A 140 0.16 3.70 -15.31
N TRP A 141 -0.16 4.81 -14.63
CA TRP A 141 -1.23 4.84 -13.65
C TRP A 141 -2.23 5.97 -13.94
N LEU A 142 -3.48 5.56 -14.17
CA LEU A 142 -4.59 6.49 -14.36
C LEU A 142 -5.15 6.92 -13.01
N ILE A 143 -5.33 8.23 -12.84
CA ILE A 143 -5.92 8.90 -11.70
C ILE A 143 -7.11 9.70 -12.22
N ASP A 144 -8.32 9.16 -12.08
CA ASP A 144 -9.55 9.82 -12.51
C ASP A 144 -10.11 10.66 -11.35
N LEU A 145 -10.18 11.97 -11.56
CA LEU A 145 -10.64 12.92 -10.55
C LEU A 145 -12.15 13.19 -10.60
N VAL A 146 -12.88 12.57 -11.54
CA VAL A 146 -14.33 12.80 -11.73
C VAL A 146 -15.17 12.55 -10.48
N SER A 147 -14.75 11.58 -9.67
CA SER A 147 -15.55 11.07 -8.55
C SER A 147 -15.47 11.91 -7.28
N ILE A 148 -14.54 12.85 -7.18
CA ILE A 148 -14.33 13.66 -5.98
C ILE A 148 -14.72 15.13 -6.23
N THR A 149 -15.37 15.73 -5.24
CA THR A 149 -15.71 17.16 -5.20
C THR A 149 -14.87 17.90 -4.15
N ASP A 150 -14.38 17.19 -3.14
CA ASP A 150 -13.54 17.72 -2.08
C ASP A 150 -12.05 17.64 -2.45
N ALA A 151 -11.42 18.81 -2.55
CA ALA A 151 -10.01 18.95 -2.87
C ALA A 151 -9.08 18.23 -1.88
N SER A 152 -9.49 18.05 -0.61
CA SER A 152 -8.71 17.36 0.41
C SER A 152 -8.53 15.87 0.13
N LEU A 153 -9.38 15.27 -0.70
CA LEU A 153 -9.34 13.85 -1.04
C LEU A 153 -8.42 13.52 -2.22
N ILE A 154 -7.84 14.52 -2.90
CA ILE A 154 -7.02 14.29 -4.09
C ILE A 154 -5.83 13.36 -3.80
N SER A 155 -5.20 13.52 -2.64
CA SER A 155 -4.08 12.67 -2.21
C SER A 155 -4.52 11.22 -2.00
N SER A 156 -5.71 11.00 -1.45
CA SER A 156 -6.27 9.65 -1.26
C SER A 156 -6.60 8.97 -2.59
N VAL A 157 -7.10 9.72 -3.57
CA VAL A 157 -7.36 9.18 -4.92
C VAL A 157 -6.05 8.80 -5.60
N ILE A 158 -5.01 9.63 -5.50
CA ILE A 158 -3.69 9.30 -6.03
C ILE A 158 -3.15 8.03 -5.36
N ALA A 159 -3.24 7.94 -4.02
CA ALA A 159 -2.78 6.76 -3.28
C ALA A 159 -3.54 5.48 -3.66
N SER A 160 -4.87 5.57 -3.86
CA SER A 160 -5.68 4.41 -4.23
C SER A 160 -5.42 3.91 -5.66
N ALA A 161 -4.97 4.79 -6.55
CA ALA A 161 -4.65 4.43 -7.93
C ALA A 161 -3.27 3.76 -8.08
N LEU A 162 -2.38 3.93 -7.11
CA LEU A 162 -1.00 3.47 -7.16
C LEU A 162 -0.78 2.21 -6.31
N PRO A 163 0.12 1.31 -6.68
CA PRO A 163 0.49 0.15 -5.85
C PRO A 163 1.52 0.58 -4.78
N ILE A 164 1.11 1.49 -3.90
CA ILE A 164 1.94 2.03 -2.80
C ILE A 164 1.13 2.03 -1.50
N ASP A 165 1.80 1.79 -0.38
CA ASP A 165 1.20 1.89 0.96
C ASP A 165 1.70 3.18 1.62
N VAL A 166 0.80 4.16 1.78
CA VAL A 166 1.12 5.47 2.37
C VAL A 166 0.43 5.60 3.72
N ARG A 167 1.23 5.72 4.78
CA ARG A 167 0.76 5.86 6.18
C ARG A 167 1.29 7.16 6.80
N SER A 168 1.14 8.26 6.07
CA SER A 168 1.57 9.59 6.49
C SER A 168 0.39 10.42 6.95
N SER A 169 0.63 11.34 7.88
CA SER A 169 -0.32 12.43 8.20
C SER A 169 -0.44 13.43 7.04
N ASP A 170 0.61 13.54 6.21
CA ASP A 170 0.59 14.24 4.92
C ASP A 170 0.75 13.22 3.80
N VAL A 171 -0.38 12.74 3.28
CA VAL A 171 -0.43 11.69 2.25
C VAL A 171 0.28 12.11 0.98
N LEU A 172 0.19 13.37 0.57
CA LEU A 172 0.81 13.84 -0.67
C LEU A 172 2.33 13.80 -0.60
N SER A 173 2.92 14.27 0.49
CA SER A 173 4.36 14.14 0.73
C SER A 173 4.81 12.68 0.80
N GLY A 174 3.98 11.79 1.36
CA GLY A 174 4.22 10.36 1.39
C GLY A 174 4.24 9.72 0.01
N ILE A 175 3.27 10.05 -0.83
CA ILE A 175 3.23 9.62 -2.24
C ILE A 175 4.48 10.12 -2.97
N ALA A 176 4.83 11.40 -2.80
CA ALA A 176 5.99 12.00 -3.44
C ALA A 176 7.31 11.31 -3.04
N ALA A 177 7.44 10.93 -1.77
CA ALA A 177 8.58 10.15 -1.27
C ALA A 177 8.63 8.75 -1.87
N ALA A 178 7.49 8.04 -1.90
CA ALA A 178 7.36 6.70 -2.48
C ALA A 178 7.66 6.66 -4.00
N LEU A 179 7.44 7.78 -4.68
CA LEU A 179 7.68 7.89 -6.13
C LEU A 179 9.08 8.42 -6.49
N ARG A 180 9.89 8.85 -5.52
CA ARG A 180 11.17 9.56 -5.74
C ARG A 180 12.12 8.85 -6.71
N TYR A 181 12.23 7.54 -6.64
CA TYR A 181 13.13 6.72 -7.45
C TYR A 181 12.41 5.86 -8.47
N LYS A 182 11.10 6.05 -8.66
CA LYS A 182 10.30 5.27 -9.60
C LYS A 182 10.21 5.97 -10.95
N SER A 183 10.40 5.21 -12.03
CA SER A 183 10.15 5.65 -13.41
C SER A 183 8.74 5.21 -13.81
N LEU A 184 7.77 6.12 -13.76
CA LEU A 184 6.38 5.85 -14.10
C LEU A 184 5.70 7.06 -14.74
N LEU A 185 4.57 6.82 -15.41
CA LEU A 185 3.70 7.84 -15.98
C LEU A 185 2.42 7.91 -15.15
N LEU A 186 2.10 9.10 -14.67
CA LEU A 186 0.82 9.43 -14.04
C LEU A 186 -0.09 10.11 -15.04
N VAL A 187 -1.30 9.60 -15.20
CA VAL A 187 -2.32 10.17 -16.07
C VAL A 187 -3.44 10.72 -15.20
N PHE A 188 -3.50 12.03 -15.03
CA PHE A 188 -4.59 12.71 -14.32
C PHE A 188 -5.70 13.08 -15.30
N ASP A 189 -6.84 12.45 -15.15
CA ASP A 189 -7.99 12.73 -16.01
C ASP A 189 -9.02 13.63 -15.30
N ASN A 190 -9.63 14.54 -16.07
CA ASN A 190 -10.68 15.46 -15.63
C ASN A 190 -10.29 16.45 -14.52
N CYS A 191 -9.14 17.12 -14.65
CA CYS A 191 -8.63 18.06 -13.65
C CYS A 191 -9.45 19.35 -13.50
N GLU A 192 -10.37 19.65 -14.42
CA GLU A 192 -11.02 20.96 -14.55
C GLU A 192 -11.83 21.44 -13.35
N HIS A 193 -12.37 20.54 -12.53
CA HIS A 193 -13.20 20.91 -11.36
C HIS A 193 -12.40 21.00 -10.05
N LEU A 194 -11.14 20.55 -10.06
CA LEU A 194 -10.21 20.59 -8.92
C LEU A 194 -8.85 21.20 -9.33
N ILE A 195 -8.85 22.18 -10.22
CA ILE A 195 -7.65 22.63 -10.92
C ILE A 195 -6.55 23.09 -9.97
N ASP A 196 -6.88 23.84 -8.92
CA ASP A 196 -5.93 24.37 -7.95
C ASP A 196 -5.31 23.24 -7.11
N ALA A 197 -6.14 22.30 -6.66
CA ALA A 197 -5.68 21.16 -5.87
C ALA A 197 -4.86 20.17 -6.72
N ALA A 198 -5.29 19.90 -7.96
CA ALA A 198 -4.54 19.08 -8.91
C ALA A 198 -3.20 19.73 -9.26
N SER A 199 -3.18 21.04 -9.48
CA SER A 199 -1.95 21.79 -9.76
C SER A 199 -0.98 21.74 -8.59
N ALA A 200 -1.46 21.92 -7.36
CA ALA A 200 -0.64 21.83 -6.16
C ALA A 200 -0.05 20.43 -5.98
N ALA A 201 -0.89 19.39 -6.11
CA ALA A 201 -0.47 17.99 -5.97
C ALA A 201 0.55 17.59 -7.05
N ILE A 202 0.28 17.87 -8.32
CA ILE A 202 1.19 17.58 -9.44
C ILE A 202 2.50 18.35 -9.29
N GLY A 203 2.44 19.62 -8.88
CA GLY A 203 3.60 20.45 -8.63
C GLY A 203 4.51 19.87 -7.54
N GLU A 204 3.92 19.34 -6.46
CA GLU A 204 4.65 18.68 -5.36
C GLU A 204 5.31 17.37 -5.83
N LEU A 205 4.55 16.52 -6.53
CA LEU A 205 5.06 15.26 -7.08
C LEU A 205 6.23 15.48 -8.03
N LEU A 206 6.13 16.46 -8.93
CA LEU A 206 7.19 16.78 -9.89
C LEU A 206 8.44 17.37 -9.23
N ARG A 207 8.30 18.12 -8.11
CA ARG A 207 9.47 18.62 -7.35
C ARG A 207 10.21 17.51 -6.62
N SER A 208 9.47 16.57 -6.04
CA SER A 208 10.01 15.56 -5.14
C SER A 208 10.51 14.30 -5.85
N ALA A 209 9.96 13.97 -7.04
CA ALA A 209 10.27 12.75 -7.79
C ALA A 209 10.82 13.09 -9.18
N GLY A 210 12.13 12.90 -9.39
CA GLY A 210 12.84 13.30 -10.61
C GLY A 210 12.47 12.52 -11.88
N SER A 211 12.11 11.25 -11.74
CA SER A 211 11.93 10.30 -12.86
C SER A 211 10.46 10.07 -13.24
N ILE A 212 9.50 10.71 -12.58
CA ILE A 212 8.10 10.63 -12.96
C ILE A 212 7.77 11.57 -14.10
N LYS A 213 6.83 11.17 -14.94
CA LYS A 213 6.19 12.02 -15.95
C LYS A 213 4.70 12.08 -15.69
N VAL A 214 4.10 13.20 -16.06
CA VAL A 214 2.68 13.46 -15.81
C VAL A 214 2.01 13.86 -17.11
N LEU A 215 0.87 13.23 -17.40
CA LEU A 215 -0.04 13.56 -18.47
C LEU A 215 -1.38 13.99 -17.83
N THR A 216 -1.93 15.12 -18.23
CA THR A 216 -3.19 15.57 -17.67
C THR A 216 -4.23 15.86 -18.74
N THR A 217 -5.48 15.72 -18.42
CA THR A 217 -6.59 16.23 -19.24
C THR A 217 -7.37 17.28 -18.46
N SER A 218 -7.69 18.39 -19.12
CA SER A 218 -8.43 19.49 -18.52
C SER A 218 -9.13 20.35 -19.59
N ARG A 219 -10.02 21.23 -19.17
CA ARG A 219 -10.60 22.27 -20.06
C ARG A 219 -9.66 23.48 -20.21
N GLU A 220 -8.85 23.74 -19.22
CA GLU A 220 -7.86 24.82 -19.18
C GLU A 220 -6.52 24.35 -18.65
N PRO A 221 -5.40 25.06 -18.90
CA PRO A 221 -4.09 24.70 -18.38
C PRO A 221 -4.05 24.73 -16.86
N LEU A 222 -3.26 23.82 -16.26
CA LEU A 222 -3.05 23.73 -14.82
C LEU A 222 -2.14 24.84 -14.27
N ARG A 223 -1.33 25.48 -15.13
CA ARG A 223 -0.37 26.54 -14.79
C ARG A 223 0.73 26.09 -13.82
N VAL A 224 1.12 24.82 -13.89
CA VAL A 224 2.25 24.27 -13.14
C VAL A 224 3.56 24.58 -13.86
N GLY A 225 4.63 24.85 -13.10
CA GLY A 225 5.95 25.12 -13.67
C GLY A 225 6.45 23.95 -14.54
N GLY A 226 6.85 24.27 -15.79
CA GLY A 226 7.30 23.26 -16.76
C GLY A 226 6.16 22.57 -17.55
N GLU A 227 4.93 23.01 -17.38
CA GLU A 227 3.77 22.50 -18.13
C GLU A 227 3.90 22.76 -19.64
N GLN A 228 3.78 21.71 -20.45
CA GLN A 228 3.63 21.81 -21.89
C GLN A 228 2.17 21.59 -22.27
N VAL A 229 1.50 22.64 -22.70
CA VAL A 229 0.10 22.61 -23.08
C VAL A 229 -0.03 22.11 -24.52
N PHE A 230 -0.87 21.07 -24.70
CA PHE A 230 -1.32 20.61 -26.00
C PHE A 230 -2.82 20.89 -26.16
N ARG A 231 -3.19 21.83 -27.05
CA ARG A 231 -4.58 22.12 -27.35
C ARG A 231 -5.11 21.14 -28.38
N LEU A 232 -5.96 20.20 -27.93
CA LEU A 232 -6.54 19.18 -28.81
C LEU A 232 -7.66 19.80 -29.64
N PRO A 233 -7.49 19.93 -30.98
CA PRO A 233 -8.54 20.46 -31.85
C PRO A 233 -9.66 19.44 -32.04
N PRO A 234 -10.85 19.84 -32.48
CA PRO A 234 -11.87 18.94 -33.01
C PRO A 234 -11.31 18.11 -34.19
N LEU A 235 -12.07 17.10 -34.65
CA LEU A 235 -11.72 16.37 -35.86
C LEU A 235 -11.92 17.28 -37.08
N GLU A 236 -11.05 17.13 -38.04
CA GLU A 236 -11.12 17.90 -39.29
C GLU A 236 -12.40 17.54 -40.07
N VAL A 237 -13.12 18.55 -40.54
CA VAL A 237 -14.38 18.42 -41.26
C VAL A 237 -14.19 18.84 -42.74
N PRO A 238 -14.96 18.25 -43.67
CA PRO A 238 -14.91 18.66 -45.08
C PRO A 238 -15.36 20.12 -45.26
N PRO A 239 -14.71 20.91 -46.13
CA PRO A 239 -15.18 22.22 -46.48
C PRO A 239 -16.51 22.14 -47.24
N ILE A 240 -17.17 23.29 -47.40
CA ILE A 240 -18.38 23.40 -48.27
C ILE A 240 -17.89 23.52 -49.69
N ASP A 241 -17.69 22.40 -50.36
CA ASP A 241 -17.25 22.33 -51.76
C ASP A 241 -18.07 21.27 -52.53
N PRO A 242 -18.90 21.69 -53.47
CA PRO A 242 -19.73 20.79 -54.28
C PRO A 242 -18.94 19.84 -55.19
N SER A 243 -17.66 20.10 -55.38
CA SER A 243 -16.80 19.28 -56.26
C SER A 243 -16.27 18.02 -55.57
N LEU A 244 -16.38 17.91 -54.24
CA LEU A 244 -15.88 16.78 -53.46
C LEU A 244 -16.75 15.53 -53.66
N GLY A 245 -16.18 14.49 -54.19
CA GLY A 245 -16.82 13.17 -54.27
C GLY A 245 -16.88 12.41 -52.94
N PRO A 246 -17.66 11.31 -52.87
CA PRO A 246 -17.78 10.51 -51.62
C PRO A 246 -16.43 10.05 -51.05
N LYS A 247 -15.47 9.68 -51.90
CA LYS A 247 -14.15 9.26 -51.46
C LYS A 247 -13.32 10.37 -50.83
N ASP A 248 -13.44 11.59 -51.39
CA ASP A 248 -12.72 12.76 -50.89
C ASP A 248 -13.31 13.16 -49.53
N ILE A 249 -14.64 13.15 -49.39
CA ILE A 249 -15.38 13.43 -48.16
C ILE A 249 -15.03 12.39 -47.07
N GLN A 250 -14.92 11.11 -47.44
CA GLN A 250 -14.52 10.04 -46.51
C GLN A 250 -13.08 10.17 -46.02
N GLY A 251 -12.21 10.91 -46.73
CA GLY A 251 -10.83 11.22 -46.35
C GLY A 251 -10.76 12.04 -45.05
N TYR A 252 -11.79 12.79 -44.67
CA TYR A 252 -11.80 13.61 -43.45
C TYR A 252 -12.06 12.82 -42.19
N PRO A 253 -11.28 13.01 -41.09
CA PRO A 253 -11.40 12.26 -39.85
C PRO A 253 -12.80 12.30 -39.21
N ALA A 254 -13.49 13.42 -39.26
CA ALA A 254 -14.85 13.54 -38.73
C ALA A 254 -15.82 12.61 -39.45
N VAL A 255 -15.70 12.52 -40.77
CA VAL A 255 -16.54 11.66 -41.61
C VAL A 255 -16.13 10.19 -41.45
N GLN A 256 -14.83 9.91 -41.37
CA GLN A 256 -14.37 8.55 -41.08
C GLN A 256 -14.99 8.01 -39.80
N LEU A 257 -14.98 8.82 -38.72
CA LEU A 257 -15.64 8.46 -37.45
C LEU A 257 -17.13 8.22 -37.65
N PHE A 258 -17.83 9.12 -38.33
CA PHE A 258 -19.25 8.99 -38.62
C PHE A 258 -19.58 7.69 -39.37
N VAL A 259 -18.82 7.37 -40.43
CA VAL A 259 -19.00 6.16 -41.25
C VAL A 259 -18.72 4.91 -40.40
N GLU A 260 -17.62 4.89 -39.64
CA GLU A 260 -17.25 3.74 -38.78
C GLU A 260 -18.38 3.45 -37.75
N ARG A 261 -18.93 4.49 -37.11
CA ARG A 261 -20.02 4.33 -36.15
C ARG A 261 -21.37 3.98 -36.81
N ALA A 262 -21.66 4.54 -37.96
CA ALA A 262 -22.85 4.18 -38.72
C ALA A 262 -22.79 2.72 -39.24
N ALA A 263 -21.65 2.26 -39.73
CA ALA A 263 -21.44 0.90 -40.20
C ALA A 263 -21.52 -0.15 -39.05
N ALA A 264 -21.23 0.25 -37.80
CA ALA A 264 -21.40 -0.62 -36.64
C ALA A 264 -22.87 -0.91 -36.31
N ILE A 265 -23.81 -0.12 -36.83
CA ILE A 265 -25.23 -0.22 -36.55
C ILE A 265 -26.03 -0.64 -37.79
N VAL A 266 -25.68 -0.11 -38.95
CA VAL A 266 -26.33 -0.43 -40.22
C VAL A 266 -25.40 -1.29 -41.05
N ASN A 267 -25.78 -2.55 -41.29
CA ASN A 267 -24.97 -3.46 -42.11
C ASN A 267 -24.78 -2.86 -43.51
N ASP A 268 -23.58 -2.99 -44.03
CA ASP A 268 -23.16 -2.50 -45.36
C ASP A 268 -23.37 -0.99 -45.57
N PHE A 269 -23.23 -0.18 -44.49
CA PHE A 269 -23.29 1.27 -44.61
C PHE A 269 -22.08 1.81 -45.37
N GLU A 270 -22.35 2.47 -46.49
CA GLU A 270 -21.34 3.13 -47.33
C GLU A 270 -21.74 4.54 -47.66
N LEU A 271 -20.75 5.41 -47.87
CA LEU A 271 -20.97 6.74 -48.46
C LEU A 271 -21.20 6.63 -49.96
N THR A 272 -22.29 7.22 -50.39
CA THR A 272 -22.72 7.30 -51.81
C THR A 272 -22.88 8.79 -52.20
N ASP A 273 -22.98 9.03 -53.51
CA ASP A 273 -23.27 10.42 -54.00
C ASP A 273 -24.55 11.03 -53.36
N ALA A 274 -25.50 10.17 -52.97
CA ALA A 274 -26.77 10.60 -52.39
C ALA A 274 -26.70 10.99 -50.91
N ASN A 275 -25.72 10.47 -50.14
CA ASN A 275 -25.65 10.68 -48.69
C ASN A 275 -24.36 11.36 -48.19
N ALA A 276 -23.29 11.40 -49.00
CA ALA A 276 -22.00 11.94 -48.60
C ALA A 276 -22.07 13.44 -48.24
N GLY A 277 -22.80 14.23 -48.99
CA GLY A 277 -22.98 15.64 -48.71
C GLY A 277 -23.68 15.89 -47.37
N PHE A 278 -24.68 15.10 -47.04
CA PHE A 278 -25.40 15.17 -45.77
C PHE A 278 -24.54 14.70 -44.59
N ALA A 279 -23.70 13.64 -44.76
CA ALA A 279 -22.74 13.22 -43.75
C ALA A 279 -21.70 14.33 -43.48
N ALA A 280 -21.20 14.99 -44.52
CA ALA A 280 -20.34 16.16 -44.41
C ALA A 280 -21.02 17.33 -43.67
N GLN A 281 -22.30 17.60 -43.97
CA GLN A 281 -23.08 18.60 -43.28
C GLN A 281 -23.23 18.29 -41.78
N ILE A 282 -23.61 17.06 -41.44
CA ILE A 282 -23.73 16.61 -40.03
C ILE A 282 -22.40 16.85 -39.29
N CYS A 283 -21.28 16.46 -39.85
CA CYS A 283 -19.98 16.64 -39.22
C CYS A 283 -19.62 18.12 -39.02
N ARG A 284 -19.98 19.00 -39.94
CA ARG A 284 -19.77 20.45 -39.83
C ARG A 284 -20.67 21.08 -38.77
N GLU A 285 -21.96 20.77 -38.77
CA GLU A 285 -22.94 21.27 -37.77
C GLU A 285 -22.57 20.84 -36.34
N LEU A 286 -21.89 19.71 -36.20
CA LEU A 286 -21.37 19.19 -34.93
C LEU A 286 -19.93 19.66 -34.65
N ASP A 287 -19.40 20.68 -35.37
CA ASP A 287 -18.07 21.27 -35.19
C ASP A 287 -16.93 20.24 -35.18
N GLY A 288 -17.08 19.10 -35.82
CA GLY A 288 -16.10 18.03 -35.78
C GLY A 288 -15.90 17.42 -34.39
N ASN A 289 -16.86 17.60 -33.47
CA ASN A 289 -16.75 17.02 -32.11
C ASN A 289 -17.01 15.52 -32.11
N PRO A 290 -16.03 14.68 -31.72
CA PRO A 290 -16.15 13.21 -31.77
C PRO A 290 -17.37 12.66 -31.08
N LEU A 291 -17.65 13.11 -29.85
CA LEU A 291 -18.77 12.61 -29.05
C LEU A 291 -20.12 12.95 -29.72
N ALA A 292 -20.27 14.17 -30.20
CA ALA A 292 -21.48 14.58 -30.89
C ALA A 292 -21.69 13.80 -32.20
N ILE A 293 -20.61 13.52 -32.94
CA ILE A 293 -20.63 12.71 -34.17
C ILE A 293 -21.02 11.27 -33.86
N GLU A 294 -20.45 10.64 -32.83
CA GLU A 294 -20.78 9.26 -32.40
C GLU A 294 -22.26 9.14 -32.00
N VAL A 295 -22.75 10.10 -31.19
CA VAL A 295 -24.14 10.14 -30.76
C VAL A 295 -25.09 10.34 -31.96
N ALA A 296 -24.72 11.13 -32.96
CA ALA A 296 -25.51 11.34 -34.18
C ALA A 296 -25.48 10.10 -35.08
N ALA A 297 -24.28 9.51 -35.33
CA ALA A 297 -24.14 8.34 -36.18
C ALA A 297 -24.93 7.13 -35.63
N ALA A 298 -25.06 7.01 -34.30
CA ALA A 298 -25.87 5.97 -33.65
C ALA A 298 -27.38 6.06 -33.93
N ARG A 299 -27.83 7.02 -34.70
CA ARG A 299 -29.26 7.26 -35.10
C ARG A 299 -29.50 7.12 -36.61
N VAL A 300 -28.50 6.74 -37.35
CA VAL A 300 -28.60 6.58 -38.81
C VAL A 300 -29.61 5.47 -39.19
N ASP A 301 -29.73 4.44 -38.36
CA ASP A 301 -30.70 3.36 -38.53
C ASP A 301 -32.17 3.85 -38.51
N ALA A 302 -32.46 4.78 -37.62
CA ALA A 302 -33.82 5.28 -37.41
C ALA A 302 -34.26 6.35 -38.42
N PHE A 303 -33.33 7.20 -38.93
CA PHE A 303 -33.70 8.39 -39.72
C PHE A 303 -33.04 8.44 -41.08
N GLY A 304 -32.10 7.59 -41.39
CA GLY A 304 -31.19 7.75 -42.52
C GLY A 304 -30.34 9.02 -42.39
N VAL A 305 -29.26 9.12 -43.21
CA VAL A 305 -28.34 10.27 -43.15
C VAL A 305 -29.03 11.61 -43.47
N ASN A 306 -29.92 11.62 -44.49
CA ASN A 306 -30.61 12.82 -44.95
C ASN A 306 -31.59 13.37 -43.90
N GLY A 307 -32.41 12.49 -43.30
CA GLY A 307 -33.35 12.88 -42.27
C GLY A 307 -32.66 13.32 -40.97
N LEU A 308 -31.47 12.76 -40.69
CA LEU A 308 -30.62 13.15 -39.57
C LEU A 308 -30.07 14.56 -39.74
N ALA A 309 -29.54 14.89 -40.96
CA ALA A 309 -29.00 16.21 -41.29
C ALA A 309 -30.05 17.32 -41.09
N ALA A 310 -31.24 17.16 -41.65
CA ALA A 310 -32.36 18.13 -41.50
C ALA A 310 -32.73 18.38 -40.05
N ARG A 311 -32.77 17.34 -39.20
CA ARG A 311 -33.15 17.46 -37.78
C ARG A 311 -32.09 18.11 -36.91
N ILE A 312 -30.81 17.91 -37.22
CA ILE A 312 -29.69 18.56 -36.53
C ILE A 312 -29.70 20.05 -36.83
N GLU A 313 -29.88 20.43 -38.09
CA GLU A 313 -29.95 21.83 -38.56
C GLU A 313 -31.04 22.60 -37.82
N ASP A 314 -32.28 22.09 -37.79
CA ASP A 314 -33.42 22.72 -37.11
C ASP A 314 -33.18 23.00 -35.62
N ARG A 315 -32.50 22.09 -34.92
CA ARG A 315 -32.27 22.18 -33.46
C ARG A 315 -31.06 23.00 -33.07
N VAL A 316 -29.99 22.97 -33.82
CA VAL A 316 -28.84 23.86 -33.61
C VAL A 316 -29.26 25.31 -33.71
N HIS A 317 -30.14 25.62 -34.63
CA HIS A 317 -30.73 26.98 -34.79
C HIS A 317 -31.63 27.36 -33.60
N LEU A 318 -32.51 26.48 -33.14
CA LEU A 318 -33.44 26.75 -32.00
C LEU A 318 -32.70 26.96 -30.66
N LEU A 319 -31.58 26.27 -30.41
CA LEU A 319 -30.77 26.42 -29.19
C LEU A 319 -29.81 27.60 -29.24
N ALA A 320 -29.47 28.10 -30.44
CA ALA A 320 -28.71 29.33 -30.62
C ALA A 320 -29.47 30.57 -30.10
N ASP A 321 -30.81 30.59 -30.24
CA ASP A 321 -31.65 31.68 -29.79
C ASP A 321 -31.99 31.68 -28.29
N ALA A 322 -32.00 30.50 -27.63
CA ALA A 322 -32.55 30.35 -26.28
C ALA A 322 -31.54 30.65 -25.12
N ARG A 323 -30.23 30.64 -25.35
CA ARG A 323 -29.22 30.82 -24.27
C ARG A 323 -28.11 31.78 -24.67
N ARG A 324 -28.36 33.08 -24.57
CA ARG A 324 -27.34 34.13 -24.74
C ARG A 324 -26.33 34.05 -23.58
N GLY A 325 -25.05 33.76 -23.91
CA GLY A 325 -23.92 33.73 -22.95
C GLY A 325 -23.13 32.44 -22.84
N THR A 326 -23.61 31.33 -23.39
CA THR A 326 -22.83 30.04 -23.37
C THR A 326 -22.03 29.89 -24.67
N PRO A 327 -20.77 29.44 -24.66
CA PRO A 327 -19.97 29.18 -25.86
C PRO A 327 -20.70 28.26 -26.84
N ALA A 328 -20.69 28.55 -28.14
CA ALA A 328 -21.40 27.82 -29.20
C ALA A 328 -21.14 26.30 -29.14
N ARG A 329 -19.90 25.87 -28.87
CA ARG A 329 -19.48 24.46 -28.78
C ARG A 329 -20.12 23.66 -27.64
N HIS A 330 -20.42 24.30 -26.49
CA HIS A 330 -21.16 23.65 -25.39
C HIS A 330 -22.64 23.48 -25.72
N ARG A 331 -23.21 24.38 -26.53
CA ARG A 331 -24.59 24.28 -26.98
C ARG A 331 -24.82 23.10 -27.91
N THR A 332 -23.84 22.85 -28.81
CA THR A 332 -23.94 21.78 -29.81
C THR A 332 -23.94 20.37 -29.15
N ILE A 333 -23.13 20.16 -28.14
CA ILE A 333 -23.07 18.86 -27.43
C ILE A 333 -24.31 18.65 -26.56
N ALA A 334 -24.71 19.69 -25.80
CA ALA A 334 -25.93 19.61 -25.00
C ALA A 334 -27.16 19.38 -25.86
N ALA A 335 -27.19 20.00 -27.05
CA ALA A 335 -28.24 19.79 -28.04
C ALA A 335 -28.27 18.36 -28.58
N ALA A 336 -27.12 17.80 -28.91
CA ALA A 336 -27.02 16.42 -29.40
C ALA A 336 -27.44 15.39 -28.34
N LEU A 337 -27.01 15.58 -27.08
CA LEU A 337 -27.42 14.71 -25.97
C LEU A 337 -28.92 14.86 -25.65
N ASP A 338 -29.44 16.08 -25.58
CA ASP A 338 -30.88 16.32 -25.34
C ASP A 338 -31.75 15.74 -26.46
N TRP A 339 -31.30 15.89 -27.70
CA TRP A 339 -31.96 15.27 -28.84
C TRP A 339 -31.93 13.72 -28.74
N SER A 340 -30.76 13.13 -28.46
CA SER A 340 -30.64 11.67 -28.26
C SER A 340 -31.52 11.17 -27.11
N TYR A 341 -31.60 11.93 -26.01
CA TYR A 341 -32.46 11.62 -24.88
C TYR A 341 -33.94 11.65 -25.22
N GLN A 342 -34.36 12.63 -26.02
CA GLN A 342 -35.76 12.75 -26.47
C GLN A 342 -36.21 11.65 -27.43
N LEU A 343 -35.26 11.04 -28.16
CA LEU A 343 -35.51 9.87 -29.01
C LEU A 343 -35.60 8.55 -28.26
N LEU A 344 -35.17 8.50 -27.02
CA LEU A 344 -35.31 7.34 -26.16
C LEU A 344 -36.78 7.15 -25.78
N CYS A 345 -37.23 5.91 -25.65
CA CYS A 345 -38.52 5.62 -25.02
C CYS A 345 -38.45 5.98 -23.51
N GLU A 346 -39.60 6.11 -22.84
CA GLU A 346 -39.61 6.58 -21.44
C GLU A 346 -38.86 5.62 -20.49
N ARG A 347 -38.85 4.32 -20.78
CA ARG A 347 -38.11 3.33 -20.00
C ARG A 347 -36.57 3.50 -20.14
N GLU A 348 -36.12 3.76 -21.36
CA GLU A 348 -34.69 4.05 -21.62
C GLU A 348 -34.24 5.38 -21.00
N ARG A 349 -35.12 6.41 -21.04
CA ARG A 349 -34.86 7.71 -20.39
C ARG A 349 -34.71 7.52 -18.87
N TYR A 350 -35.62 6.77 -18.26
CA TYR A 350 -35.55 6.45 -16.83
C TYR A 350 -34.24 5.77 -16.47
N VAL A 351 -33.86 4.72 -17.20
CA VAL A 351 -32.58 4.00 -16.93
C VAL A 351 -31.40 4.93 -17.18
N LEU A 352 -31.32 5.65 -18.28
CA LEU A 352 -30.18 6.54 -18.56
C LEU A 352 -29.99 7.62 -17.49
N ARG A 353 -31.08 8.32 -17.08
CA ARG A 353 -30.98 9.33 -16.03
C ARG A 353 -30.64 8.71 -14.68
N GLY A 354 -31.18 7.52 -14.36
CA GLY A 354 -30.86 6.78 -13.15
C GLY A 354 -29.40 6.36 -13.08
N LEU A 355 -28.81 5.91 -14.19
CA LEU A 355 -27.40 5.58 -14.25
C LEU A 355 -26.48 6.79 -13.99
N GLY A 356 -26.97 8.01 -14.10
CA GLY A 356 -26.25 9.23 -13.73
C GLY A 356 -25.89 9.32 -12.25
N ILE A 357 -26.50 8.49 -11.37
CA ILE A 357 -26.21 8.47 -9.94
C ILE A 357 -24.83 7.86 -9.61
N PHE A 358 -24.33 6.96 -10.47
CA PHE A 358 -23.03 6.32 -10.26
C PHE A 358 -21.89 7.31 -10.46
N ALA A 359 -21.07 7.49 -9.43
CA ALA A 359 -19.91 8.37 -9.48
C ALA A 359 -18.77 7.77 -10.34
N GLY A 360 -18.54 6.47 -10.22
CA GLY A 360 -17.56 5.68 -10.95
C GLY A 360 -18.17 4.71 -11.97
N SER A 361 -17.44 3.64 -12.24
CA SER A 361 -17.96 2.49 -13.00
C SER A 361 -18.89 1.63 -12.14
N PHE A 362 -19.75 0.83 -12.79
CA PHE A 362 -20.70 -0.05 -12.10
C PHE A 362 -20.85 -1.38 -12.84
N THR A 363 -21.31 -2.41 -12.12
CA THR A 363 -21.62 -3.72 -12.69
C THR A 363 -23.06 -3.78 -13.19
N LEU A 364 -23.38 -4.81 -13.97
CA LEU A 364 -24.75 -5.04 -14.41
C LEU A 364 -25.70 -5.23 -13.22
N GLU A 365 -25.28 -6.02 -12.24
CA GLU A 365 -26.05 -6.30 -11.03
C GLU A 365 -26.36 -5.03 -10.25
N ALA A 366 -25.36 -4.13 -10.10
CA ALA A 366 -25.58 -2.84 -9.44
C ALA A 366 -26.58 -1.96 -10.23
N ALA A 367 -26.46 -1.89 -11.56
CA ALA A 367 -27.40 -1.16 -12.38
C ALA A 367 -28.86 -1.68 -12.23
N VAL A 368 -29.05 -2.99 -12.23
CA VAL A 368 -30.37 -3.64 -12.06
C VAL A 368 -30.94 -3.39 -10.65
N SER A 369 -30.09 -3.47 -9.61
CA SER A 369 -30.52 -3.25 -8.22
C SER A 369 -30.92 -1.80 -7.95
N VAL A 370 -30.15 -0.85 -8.47
CA VAL A 370 -30.31 0.59 -8.18
C VAL A 370 -31.38 1.23 -9.06
N VAL A 371 -31.43 0.87 -10.34
CA VAL A 371 -32.33 1.43 -11.34
C VAL A 371 -33.23 0.32 -11.90
N PRO A 372 -34.16 -0.23 -11.12
CA PRO A 372 -35.06 -1.26 -11.62
C PRO A 372 -35.99 -0.68 -12.69
N ALA A 373 -36.07 -1.33 -13.83
CA ALA A 373 -37.04 -0.96 -14.85
C ALA A 373 -38.49 -1.21 -14.38
N ALA A 374 -39.44 -0.44 -14.91
CA ALA A 374 -40.86 -0.65 -14.62
C ALA A 374 -41.32 -2.07 -15.03
N GLU A 375 -42.42 -2.55 -14.45
CA GLU A 375 -42.98 -3.89 -14.72
C GLU A 375 -42.99 -4.27 -16.21
N GLY A 376 -42.41 -5.42 -16.51
CA GLY A 376 -42.32 -5.97 -17.87
C GLY A 376 -41.13 -5.47 -18.72
N ALA A 377 -40.16 -4.74 -18.13
CA ALA A 377 -38.93 -4.35 -18.79
C ALA A 377 -37.73 -4.88 -18.01
N ASP A 378 -36.64 -5.20 -18.74
CA ASP A 378 -35.38 -5.69 -18.17
C ASP A 378 -34.33 -4.57 -18.29
N THR A 379 -33.83 -4.10 -17.13
CA THR A 379 -32.76 -3.07 -17.08
C THR A 379 -31.52 -3.53 -17.83
N ALA A 380 -31.21 -4.85 -17.84
CA ALA A 380 -30.05 -5.39 -18.55
C ALA A 380 -30.19 -5.20 -20.07
N SER A 381 -31.36 -5.50 -20.63
CA SER A 381 -31.64 -5.27 -22.07
C SER A 381 -31.56 -3.79 -22.42
N ILE A 382 -32.13 -2.92 -21.59
CA ILE A 382 -32.09 -1.46 -21.81
C ILE A 382 -30.63 -0.95 -21.72
N LEU A 383 -29.83 -1.46 -20.78
CA LEU A 383 -28.42 -1.11 -20.67
C LEU A 383 -27.63 -1.50 -21.92
N ALA A 384 -27.88 -2.70 -22.47
CA ALA A 384 -27.28 -3.13 -23.74
C ALA A 384 -27.67 -2.20 -24.90
N ASP A 385 -28.93 -1.79 -24.99
CA ASP A 385 -29.41 -0.82 -25.99
C ASP A 385 -28.73 0.54 -25.83
N LEU A 386 -28.54 1.01 -24.60
CA LEU A 386 -27.84 2.27 -24.32
C LEU A 386 -26.34 2.20 -24.69
N VAL A 387 -25.71 1.04 -24.53
CA VAL A 387 -24.34 0.79 -25.02
C VAL A 387 -24.28 0.85 -26.54
N CYS A 388 -25.20 0.18 -27.25
CA CYS A 388 -25.30 0.23 -28.72
C CYS A 388 -25.54 1.68 -29.20
N LYS A 389 -26.28 2.49 -28.44
CA LYS A 389 -26.54 3.90 -28.72
C LYS A 389 -25.41 4.85 -28.31
N SER A 390 -24.25 4.31 -27.91
CA SER A 390 -23.06 5.09 -27.48
C SER A 390 -23.30 6.06 -26.30
N LEU A 391 -24.34 5.81 -25.50
CA LEU A 391 -24.65 6.61 -24.31
C LEU A 391 -24.03 6.04 -23.03
N VAL A 392 -23.68 4.74 -23.05
CA VAL A 392 -22.97 4.05 -21.99
C VAL A 392 -21.74 3.36 -22.59
N SER A 393 -20.61 3.42 -21.90
CA SER A 393 -19.40 2.68 -22.27
C SER A 393 -19.29 1.40 -21.45
N VAL A 394 -18.74 0.33 -22.04
CA VAL A 394 -18.47 -0.94 -21.38
C VAL A 394 -16.98 -1.24 -21.42
N ASP A 395 -16.44 -1.71 -20.30
CA ASP A 395 -15.09 -2.26 -20.18
C ASP A 395 -15.19 -3.77 -19.92
N ILE A 396 -14.64 -4.57 -20.83
CA ILE A 396 -14.64 -6.04 -20.77
C ILE A 396 -13.26 -6.61 -20.41
N GLY A 397 -12.30 -5.76 -20.06
CA GLY A 397 -10.91 -6.17 -19.73
C GLY A 397 -10.76 -6.78 -18.34
N SER A 398 -11.77 -6.73 -17.47
CA SER A 398 -11.81 -7.34 -16.14
C SER A 398 -12.59 -8.66 -16.16
N GLU A 399 -12.49 -9.47 -15.08
CA GLU A 399 -13.27 -10.73 -14.93
C GLU A 399 -14.79 -10.52 -15.06
N ARG A 400 -15.26 -9.29 -14.75
CA ARG A 400 -16.67 -8.89 -14.91
C ARG A 400 -16.75 -7.63 -15.74
N ALA A 401 -17.70 -7.59 -16.69
CA ALA A 401 -17.93 -6.37 -17.47
C ALA A 401 -18.35 -5.21 -16.57
N ARG A 402 -17.73 -4.07 -16.73
CA ARG A 402 -18.06 -2.84 -16.02
C ARG A 402 -18.57 -1.78 -17.00
N PHE A 403 -19.57 -1.06 -16.57
CA PHE A 403 -20.21 0.00 -17.35
C PHE A 403 -19.90 1.35 -16.75
N ARG A 404 -19.84 2.38 -17.58
CA ARG A 404 -19.70 3.77 -17.12
C ARG A 404 -20.34 4.73 -18.10
N LEU A 405 -20.83 5.86 -17.60
CA LEU A 405 -21.19 6.98 -18.45
C LEU A 405 -19.96 7.87 -18.70
N LEU A 406 -19.83 8.34 -19.93
CA LEU A 406 -18.88 9.41 -20.21
C LEU A 406 -19.27 10.67 -19.41
N GLN A 407 -18.29 11.45 -18.98
CA GLN A 407 -18.50 12.55 -18.04
C GLN A 407 -19.64 13.52 -18.46
N ILE A 408 -19.72 13.86 -19.75
CA ILE A 408 -20.76 14.78 -20.24
C ILE A 408 -22.13 14.10 -20.20
N THR A 409 -22.21 12.84 -20.62
CA THR A 409 -23.43 12.04 -20.56
C THR A 409 -23.89 11.87 -19.11
N LYS A 410 -22.95 11.64 -18.18
CA LYS A 410 -23.23 11.55 -16.75
C LYS A 410 -23.79 12.87 -16.19
N ALA A 411 -23.11 14.00 -16.47
CA ALA A 411 -23.56 15.31 -16.01
C ALA A 411 -24.98 15.65 -16.58
N PHE A 412 -25.24 15.32 -17.85
CA PHE A 412 -26.54 15.45 -18.45
C PHE A 412 -27.59 14.55 -17.79
N ALA A 413 -27.28 13.26 -17.60
CA ALA A 413 -28.16 12.28 -16.97
C ALA A 413 -28.49 12.68 -15.51
N LEU A 414 -27.49 13.13 -14.75
CA LEU A 414 -27.68 13.62 -13.38
C LEU A 414 -28.55 14.89 -13.32
N ALA A 415 -28.39 15.83 -14.27
CA ALA A 415 -29.25 17.00 -14.36
C ALA A 415 -30.70 16.60 -14.61
N LYS A 416 -30.95 15.65 -15.54
CA LYS A 416 -32.29 15.10 -15.79
C LYS A 416 -32.87 14.35 -14.59
N LEU A 417 -32.04 13.63 -13.84
CA LEU A 417 -32.42 12.94 -12.61
C LEU A 417 -32.88 13.93 -11.52
N VAL A 418 -32.16 15.05 -11.37
CA VAL A 418 -32.54 16.14 -10.45
C VAL A 418 -33.84 16.83 -10.89
N GLU A 419 -34.00 17.12 -12.20
CA GLU A 419 -35.21 17.70 -12.77
C GLU A 419 -36.46 16.85 -12.47
N GLN A 420 -36.31 15.53 -12.42
CA GLN A 420 -37.41 14.58 -12.09
C GLN A 420 -37.58 14.32 -10.58
N SER A 421 -36.74 14.90 -9.72
CA SER A 421 -36.75 14.68 -8.26
C SER A 421 -36.49 13.23 -7.83
N GLU A 422 -35.86 12.42 -8.66
CA GLU A 422 -35.57 10.98 -8.42
C GLU A 422 -34.23 10.74 -7.72
N ARG A 423 -33.41 11.79 -7.56
CA ARG A 423 -32.00 11.65 -7.07
C ARG A 423 -31.90 11.02 -5.70
N ASN A 424 -32.69 11.46 -4.73
CA ASN A 424 -32.55 11.01 -3.35
C ASN A 424 -32.95 9.55 -3.19
N GLU A 425 -33.99 9.09 -3.89
CA GLU A 425 -34.41 7.69 -3.87
C GLU A 425 -33.32 6.79 -4.45
N LEU A 426 -32.77 7.12 -5.63
CA LEU A 426 -31.74 6.29 -6.26
C LEU A 426 -30.41 6.36 -5.53
N ALA A 427 -30.05 7.49 -4.91
CA ALA A 427 -28.86 7.60 -4.06
C ALA A 427 -29.00 6.70 -2.82
N SER A 428 -30.17 6.66 -2.18
CA SER A 428 -30.43 5.75 -1.05
C SER A 428 -30.32 4.27 -1.46
N ARG A 429 -30.86 3.90 -2.63
CA ARG A 429 -30.73 2.53 -3.18
C ARG A 429 -29.28 2.18 -3.48
N LEU A 430 -28.53 3.10 -4.08
CA LEU A 430 -27.12 2.90 -4.37
C LEU A 430 -26.30 2.76 -3.08
N ALA A 431 -26.59 3.56 -2.05
CA ALA A 431 -25.98 3.44 -0.73
C ALA A 431 -26.16 2.04 -0.13
N ALA A 432 -27.40 1.54 -0.14
CA ALA A 432 -27.72 0.21 0.35
C ALA A 432 -27.02 -0.90 -0.48
N CYS A 433 -27.07 -0.82 -1.80
CA CYS A 433 -26.44 -1.77 -2.71
C CYS A 433 -24.92 -1.86 -2.50
N VAL A 434 -24.24 -0.70 -2.44
CA VAL A 434 -22.80 -0.64 -2.25
C VAL A 434 -22.41 -1.12 -0.84
N ALA A 435 -23.18 -0.74 0.20
CA ALA A 435 -22.92 -1.21 1.56
C ALA A 435 -23.06 -2.73 1.69
N GLU A 436 -24.08 -3.33 1.08
CA GLU A 436 -24.27 -4.79 1.04
C GLU A 436 -23.11 -5.48 0.31
N MET A 437 -22.72 -4.96 -0.84
CA MET A 437 -21.60 -5.50 -1.63
C MET A 437 -20.29 -5.44 -0.86
N LEU A 438 -19.99 -4.32 -0.19
CA LEU A 438 -18.79 -4.16 0.64
C LEU A 438 -18.80 -5.12 1.84
N SER A 439 -19.95 -5.36 2.45
CA SER A 439 -20.11 -6.32 3.54
C SER A 439 -19.83 -7.76 3.07
N MET A 440 -20.30 -8.15 1.89
CA MET A 440 -19.98 -9.47 1.30
C MET A 440 -18.47 -9.62 1.01
N TYR A 441 -17.79 -8.55 0.59
CA TYR A 441 -16.36 -8.58 0.39
C TYR A 441 -15.58 -8.74 1.71
N ALA A 442 -16.10 -8.18 2.80
CA ALA A 442 -15.48 -8.27 4.12
C ALA A 442 -15.54 -9.67 4.72
N ASP A 443 -16.57 -10.46 4.44
CA ASP A 443 -16.88 -11.74 5.11
C ASP A 443 -16.57 -12.99 4.25
N GLY A 444 -16.19 -12.84 2.98
CA GLY A 444 -15.99 -13.94 2.04
C GLY A 444 -14.69 -14.73 2.22
N PRO A 445 -14.64 -16.01 1.76
CA PRO A 445 -13.46 -16.88 1.88
C PRO A 445 -12.26 -16.43 1.04
N LYS A 446 -12.45 -15.58 0.01
CA LYS A 446 -11.40 -14.97 -0.82
C LYS A 446 -11.18 -13.48 -0.49
N ARG A 447 -11.30 -13.13 0.76
CA ARG A 447 -11.35 -11.75 1.27
C ARG A 447 -10.30 -10.81 0.69
N VAL A 448 -9.04 -11.23 0.56
CA VAL A 448 -7.95 -10.35 0.12
C VAL A 448 -8.11 -9.90 -1.32
N GLN A 449 -8.41 -10.83 -2.22
CA GLN A 449 -8.61 -10.52 -3.64
C GLN A 449 -9.86 -9.65 -3.82
N THR A 450 -10.95 -10.03 -3.15
CA THR A 450 -12.22 -9.31 -3.23
C THR A 450 -12.15 -7.91 -2.63
N LEU A 451 -11.37 -7.67 -1.58
CA LEU A 451 -11.15 -6.32 -1.03
C LEU A 451 -10.28 -5.45 -1.93
N ARG A 452 -9.33 -6.02 -2.66
CA ARG A 452 -8.61 -5.30 -3.72
C ARG A 452 -9.54 -4.92 -4.87
N ASP A 453 -10.43 -5.82 -5.27
CA ASP A 453 -11.43 -5.55 -6.30
C ASP A 453 -12.44 -4.47 -5.85
N ALA A 454 -12.74 -4.40 -4.56
CA ALA A 454 -13.61 -3.38 -3.97
C ALA A 454 -13.06 -1.93 -4.08
N VAL A 455 -11.77 -1.75 -4.37
CA VAL A 455 -11.20 -0.41 -4.70
C VAL A 455 -11.92 0.22 -5.87
N GLN A 456 -12.43 -0.58 -6.82
CA GLN A 456 -13.18 -0.09 -7.96
C GLN A 456 -14.53 0.56 -7.58
N GLU A 457 -15.04 0.29 -6.37
CA GLU A 457 -16.26 0.90 -5.85
C GLU A 457 -16.02 2.19 -5.06
N LEU A 458 -14.76 2.52 -4.74
CA LEU A 458 -14.46 3.71 -3.91
C LEU A 458 -14.99 5.00 -4.49
N ASP A 459 -15.02 5.14 -5.82
CA ASP A 459 -15.59 6.32 -6.45
C ASP A 459 -17.09 6.44 -6.18
N ASN A 460 -17.83 5.32 -6.23
CA ASN A 460 -19.25 5.30 -5.88
C ASN A 460 -19.42 5.55 -4.37
N VAL A 461 -18.58 4.97 -3.52
CA VAL A 461 -18.58 5.24 -2.07
C VAL A 461 -18.39 6.72 -1.78
N ARG A 462 -17.37 7.37 -2.38
CA ARG A 462 -17.10 8.81 -2.21
C ARG A 462 -18.28 9.67 -2.62
N GLY A 463 -18.83 9.40 -3.82
CA GLY A 463 -19.97 10.14 -4.33
C GLY A 463 -21.23 10.02 -3.46
N ILE A 464 -21.47 8.84 -2.89
CA ILE A 464 -22.61 8.61 -1.98
C ILE A 464 -22.35 9.27 -0.62
N LEU A 465 -21.16 9.17 -0.06
CA LEU A 465 -20.81 9.80 1.22
C LEU A 465 -20.93 11.32 1.15
N ASP A 466 -20.48 11.94 0.04
CA ASP A 466 -20.65 13.37 -0.19
C ASP A 466 -22.13 13.76 -0.23
N TRP A 467 -22.96 12.98 -0.93
CA TRP A 467 -24.41 13.21 -0.94
C TRP A 467 -25.03 13.00 0.45
N ALA A 468 -24.72 11.91 1.11
CA ALA A 468 -25.34 11.55 2.39
C ALA A 468 -25.03 12.57 3.50
N PHE A 469 -23.78 13.05 3.57
CA PHE A 469 -23.38 14.05 4.57
C PHE A 469 -23.63 15.51 4.11
N SER A 470 -24.31 15.73 2.97
CA SER A 470 -24.73 17.08 2.56
C SER A 470 -25.98 17.59 3.29
N THR A 471 -26.77 16.69 3.88
CA THR A 471 -27.99 16.99 4.64
C THR A 471 -28.13 16.04 5.81
N GLU A 472 -28.78 16.49 6.90
CA GLU A 472 -29.05 15.63 8.07
C GLU A 472 -30.00 14.46 7.74
N GLU A 473 -30.92 14.64 6.79
CA GLU A 473 -31.93 13.64 6.42
C GLU A 473 -31.30 12.32 5.94
N HIS A 474 -30.17 12.40 5.25
CA HIS A 474 -29.52 11.23 4.66
C HIS A 474 -28.27 10.75 5.41
N ALA A 475 -27.89 11.43 6.50
CA ALA A 475 -26.66 11.20 7.22
C ALA A 475 -26.52 9.74 7.72
N GLN A 476 -27.63 9.09 8.11
CA GLN A 476 -27.60 7.70 8.58
C GLN A 476 -27.22 6.69 7.49
N ALA A 477 -27.61 6.94 6.24
CA ALA A 477 -27.15 6.14 5.10
C ALA A 477 -25.62 6.29 4.90
N GLY A 478 -25.10 7.51 5.11
CA GLY A 478 -23.66 7.78 5.08
C GLY A 478 -22.90 7.06 6.21
N VAL A 479 -23.47 7.05 7.43
CA VAL A 479 -22.90 6.32 8.57
C VAL A 479 -22.79 4.83 8.28
N ALA A 480 -23.86 4.22 7.77
CA ALA A 480 -23.86 2.79 7.43
C ALA A 480 -22.86 2.45 6.32
N LEU A 481 -22.82 3.27 5.26
CA LEU A 481 -21.88 3.08 4.15
C LEU A 481 -20.43 3.28 4.59
N ALA A 482 -20.14 4.30 5.40
CA ALA A 482 -18.80 4.54 5.92
C ALA A 482 -18.31 3.35 6.77
N ALA A 483 -19.19 2.80 7.63
CA ALA A 483 -18.86 1.60 8.40
C ALA A 483 -18.57 0.38 7.50
N ALA A 484 -19.36 0.17 6.44
CA ALA A 484 -19.15 -0.91 5.48
C ALA A 484 -17.85 -0.74 4.67
N ALA A 485 -17.40 0.49 4.41
CA ALA A 485 -16.18 0.79 3.64
C ALA A 485 -14.89 0.66 4.47
N VAL A 486 -14.96 0.62 5.80
CA VAL A 486 -13.80 0.51 6.70
C VAL A 486 -12.82 -0.60 6.29
N PRO A 487 -13.25 -1.86 6.01
CA PRO A 487 -12.32 -2.91 5.64
C PRO A 487 -11.50 -2.57 4.37
N VAL A 488 -12.12 -1.90 3.40
CA VAL A 488 -11.47 -1.51 2.14
C VAL A 488 -10.42 -0.44 2.39
N TRP A 489 -10.73 0.58 3.18
CA TRP A 489 -9.75 1.63 3.53
C TRP A 489 -8.55 1.09 4.30
N LEU A 490 -8.77 0.22 5.29
CA LEU A 490 -7.70 -0.34 6.10
C LEU A 490 -6.81 -1.31 5.32
N GLU A 491 -7.40 -2.17 4.46
CA GLU A 491 -6.64 -3.13 3.65
C GLU A 491 -5.75 -2.43 2.61
N ASN A 492 -6.27 -1.32 2.04
CA ASN A 492 -5.55 -0.54 1.05
C ASN A 492 -4.77 0.63 1.65
N SER A 493 -4.61 0.67 2.98
CA SER A 493 -3.86 1.71 3.72
C SER A 493 -4.31 3.15 3.43
N LEU A 494 -5.58 3.34 3.05
CA LEU A 494 -6.19 4.65 2.81
C LEU A 494 -6.56 5.34 4.15
N LEU A 495 -5.58 5.46 5.06
CA LEU A 495 -5.82 5.85 6.45
C LEU A 495 -6.33 7.28 6.58
N THR A 496 -5.85 8.22 5.77
CA THR A 496 -6.30 9.62 5.80
C THR A 496 -7.75 9.75 5.33
N GLU A 497 -8.11 9.03 4.26
CA GLU A 497 -9.50 8.97 3.79
C GLU A 497 -10.40 8.30 4.85
N CYS A 498 -9.91 7.22 5.47
CA CYS A 498 -10.57 6.57 6.59
C CYS A 498 -10.84 7.56 7.74
N ILE A 499 -9.85 8.37 8.14
CA ILE A 499 -10.03 9.39 9.19
C ILE A 499 -11.08 10.43 8.78
N ALA A 500 -10.98 10.96 7.56
CA ALA A 500 -11.91 11.99 7.07
C ALA A 500 -13.36 11.52 7.12
N TRP A 501 -13.65 10.35 6.56
CA TRP A 501 -15.01 9.82 6.51
C TRP A 501 -15.50 9.27 7.85
N THR A 502 -14.63 8.62 8.65
CA THR A 502 -15.03 8.17 9.98
C THR A 502 -15.30 9.33 10.93
N THR A 503 -14.59 10.46 10.83
CA THR A 503 -14.88 11.67 11.61
C THR A 503 -16.28 12.19 11.27
N ARG A 504 -16.58 12.43 9.99
CA ARG A 504 -17.92 12.89 9.55
C ARG A 504 -19.03 11.92 9.96
N ALA A 505 -18.78 10.61 9.83
CA ALA A 505 -19.74 9.59 10.21
C ALA A 505 -19.98 9.53 11.73
N ILE A 506 -18.92 9.67 12.53
CA ILE A 506 -19.02 9.69 14.00
C ILE A 506 -19.76 10.94 14.48
N ASP A 507 -19.50 12.09 13.87
CA ASP A 507 -20.19 13.36 14.20
C ASP A 507 -21.67 13.33 13.81
N ALA A 508 -22.04 12.50 12.83
CA ALA A 508 -23.41 12.33 12.34
C ALA A 508 -24.17 11.17 13.02
N LEU A 509 -23.57 10.48 14.00
CA LEU A 509 -24.26 9.42 14.73
C LEU A 509 -25.45 10.00 15.53
N ASP A 510 -26.64 9.40 15.34
CA ASP A 510 -27.84 9.75 16.11
C ASP A 510 -27.97 8.81 17.31
N PRO A 511 -27.92 9.35 18.56
CA PRO A 511 -28.08 8.54 19.76
C PRO A 511 -29.46 7.86 19.88
N ALA A 512 -30.46 8.36 19.16
CA ALA A 512 -31.82 7.80 19.17
C ALA A 512 -31.99 6.60 18.23
N ILE A 513 -31.06 6.42 17.29
CA ILE A 513 -31.05 5.29 16.36
C ILE A 513 -30.07 4.27 16.89
N GLU A 514 -30.49 3.02 17.10
CA GLU A 514 -29.62 1.90 17.53
C GLU A 514 -28.57 1.58 16.46
N SER A 515 -27.54 2.41 16.36
CA SER A 515 -26.42 2.23 15.41
C SER A 515 -25.11 1.86 16.13
N GLU A 516 -25.19 1.22 17.29
CA GLU A 516 -24.04 0.84 18.12
C GLU A 516 -22.99 0.02 17.32
N ARG A 517 -23.45 -0.83 16.41
CA ARG A 517 -22.54 -1.59 15.53
C ARG A 517 -21.73 -0.67 14.62
N ASN A 518 -22.37 0.32 14.01
CA ASN A 518 -21.68 1.29 13.15
C ASN A 518 -20.72 2.15 13.97
N GLU A 519 -21.15 2.64 15.15
CA GLU A 519 -20.27 3.37 16.08
C GLU A 519 -19.04 2.54 16.43
N MET A 520 -19.19 1.27 16.77
CA MET A 520 -18.10 0.35 17.09
C MET A 520 -17.08 0.24 15.96
N VAL A 521 -17.56 -0.02 14.73
CA VAL A 521 -16.71 -0.20 13.55
C VAL A 521 -15.96 1.10 13.24
N LEU A 522 -16.66 2.22 13.22
CA LEU A 522 -16.12 3.55 12.94
C LEU A 522 -15.08 3.98 13.99
N LYS A 523 -15.37 3.80 15.28
CA LYS A 523 -14.44 4.13 16.37
C LYS A 523 -13.19 3.24 16.34
N ALA A 524 -13.33 1.95 16.08
CA ALA A 524 -12.18 1.05 15.93
C ALA A 524 -11.28 1.47 14.77
N ALA A 525 -11.87 1.75 13.60
CA ALA A 525 -11.14 2.17 12.41
C ALA A 525 -10.46 3.54 12.61
N HIS A 526 -11.19 4.50 13.15
CA HIS A 526 -10.69 5.84 13.47
C HIS A 526 -9.49 5.77 14.41
N GLY A 527 -9.63 5.01 15.52
CA GLY A 527 -8.55 4.84 16.50
C GLY A 527 -7.29 4.23 15.90
N LEU A 528 -7.43 3.20 15.06
CA LEU A 528 -6.32 2.58 14.34
C LEU A 528 -5.67 3.55 13.34
N ALA A 529 -6.47 4.22 12.51
CA ALA A 529 -5.96 5.12 11.49
C ALA A 529 -5.21 6.32 12.10
N VAL A 530 -5.75 6.94 13.16
CA VAL A 530 -5.09 8.02 13.89
C VAL A 530 -3.78 7.55 14.55
N MET A 531 -3.76 6.35 15.14
CA MET A 531 -2.56 5.79 15.76
C MET A 531 -1.40 5.64 14.76
N PHE A 532 -1.70 5.23 13.54
CA PHE A 532 -0.66 5.01 12.53
C PHE A 532 -0.21 6.30 11.83
N THR A 533 -1.05 7.32 11.76
CA THR A 533 -0.76 8.58 11.06
C THR A 533 -0.32 9.71 11.97
N GLN A 534 -0.95 9.87 13.14
CA GLN A 534 -0.76 11.00 14.04
C GLN A 534 -0.03 10.63 15.36
N GLY A 535 0.20 9.32 15.59
CA GLY A 535 0.88 8.82 16.79
C GLY A 535 -0.06 8.43 17.95
N MET A 536 0.53 8.29 19.15
CA MET A 536 -0.15 7.72 20.34
C MET A 536 -0.99 8.78 21.06
N THR A 537 -2.03 9.31 20.41
CA THR A 537 -2.89 10.36 20.95
C THR A 537 -3.96 9.83 21.92
N ALA A 538 -4.48 10.70 22.79
CA ALA A 538 -5.63 10.37 23.63
C ALA A 538 -6.86 10.00 22.79
N GLN A 539 -7.09 10.70 21.67
CA GLN A 539 -8.19 10.44 20.75
C GLN A 539 -8.16 9.01 20.21
N SER A 540 -6.99 8.52 19.78
CA SER A 540 -6.82 7.13 19.31
C SER A 540 -7.17 6.13 20.40
N ARG A 541 -6.66 6.33 21.63
CA ARG A 541 -6.90 5.45 22.77
C ARG A 541 -8.40 5.41 23.13
N ASP A 542 -9.01 6.58 23.24
CA ASP A 542 -10.41 6.69 23.68
C ASP A 542 -11.36 6.11 22.64
N ALA A 543 -11.05 6.26 21.34
CA ALA A 543 -11.79 5.62 20.25
C ALA A 543 -11.68 4.09 20.30
N LEU A 544 -10.47 3.54 20.52
CA LEU A 544 -10.28 2.09 20.68
C LEU A 544 -11.00 1.53 21.90
N ASN A 545 -10.92 2.21 23.04
CA ASN A 545 -11.64 1.81 24.27
C ASN A 545 -13.15 1.80 24.03
N ARG A 546 -13.70 2.85 23.41
CA ARG A 546 -15.14 2.90 23.09
C ARG A 546 -15.56 1.77 22.15
N ALA A 547 -14.74 1.45 21.16
CA ALA A 547 -15.00 0.31 20.28
C ALA A 547 -15.01 -1.02 21.03
N ILE A 548 -14.08 -1.23 21.99
CA ILE A 548 -14.03 -2.43 22.83
C ILE A 548 -15.29 -2.55 23.71
N GLU A 549 -15.74 -1.45 24.33
CA GLU A 549 -16.95 -1.43 25.13
C GLU A 549 -18.19 -1.83 24.31
N LEU A 550 -18.33 -1.23 23.13
CA LEU A 550 -19.44 -1.53 22.23
C LEU A 550 -19.39 -2.97 21.71
N ALA A 551 -18.22 -3.44 21.29
CA ALA A 551 -18.04 -4.81 20.81
C ALA A 551 -18.40 -5.85 21.88
N ALA A 552 -17.96 -5.65 23.11
CA ALA A 552 -18.30 -6.52 24.25
C ALA A 552 -19.82 -6.52 24.52
N ARG A 553 -20.47 -5.35 24.47
CA ARG A 553 -21.92 -5.21 24.68
C ARG A 553 -22.74 -5.88 23.58
N LEU A 554 -22.28 -5.76 22.33
CA LEU A 554 -22.93 -6.37 21.16
C LEU A 554 -22.61 -7.86 20.98
N GLY A 555 -21.65 -8.39 21.75
CA GLY A 555 -21.15 -9.75 21.57
C GLY A 555 -20.39 -9.96 20.25
N ASP A 556 -19.91 -8.86 19.63
CA ASP A 556 -19.14 -8.94 18.38
C ASP A 556 -17.66 -9.23 18.67
N ARG A 557 -17.35 -10.49 18.78
CA ARG A 557 -16.05 -11.01 19.14
C ARG A 557 -14.92 -10.58 18.18
N GLN A 558 -15.22 -10.56 16.88
CA GLN A 558 -14.22 -10.24 15.86
C GLN A 558 -13.75 -8.78 16.00
N TRP A 559 -14.68 -7.84 16.13
CA TRP A 559 -14.35 -6.44 16.33
C TRP A 559 -13.75 -6.16 17.71
N GLU A 560 -14.17 -6.91 18.75
CA GLU A 560 -13.54 -6.81 20.06
C GLU A 560 -12.07 -7.22 20.02
N LEU A 561 -11.74 -8.34 19.37
CA LEU A 561 -10.35 -8.79 19.19
C LEU A 561 -9.51 -7.76 18.42
N ARG A 562 -10.07 -7.23 17.34
CA ARG A 562 -9.37 -6.24 16.50
C ARG A 562 -9.06 -4.94 17.25
N ALA A 563 -10.05 -4.40 17.98
CA ALA A 563 -9.88 -3.18 18.76
C ALA A 563 -8.90 -3.37 19.93
N ARG A 564 -8.97 -4.53 20.64
CA ARG A 564 -8.02 -4.88 21.70
C ARG A 564 -6.60 -5.05 21.19
N LEU A 565 -6.40 -5.67 20.03
CA LEU A 565 -5.08 -5.76 19.39
C LEU A 565 -4.52 -4.38 19.06
N GLY A 566 -5.33 -3.52 18.47
CA GLY A 566 -4.95 -2.12 18.21
C GLY A 566 -4.51 -1.41 19.49
N LEU A 567 -5.25 -1.59 20.57
CA LEU A 567 -4.91 -1.03 21.89
C LEU A 567 -3.60 -1.62 22.45
N ILE A 568 -3.35 -2.91 22.30
CA ILE A 568 -2.08 -3.53 22.73
C ILE A 568 -0.88 -2.95 21.98
N VAL A 569 -1.01 -2.75 20.65
CA VAL A 569 0.04 -2.11 19.86
C VAL A 569 0.25 -0.65 20.30
N PHE A 570 -0.83 0.07 20.59
CA PHE A 570 -0.77 1.42 21.14
C PHE A 570 -0.01 1.44 22.49
N LEU A 571 -0.33 0.53 23.41
CA LEU A 571 0.30 0.43 24.72
C LEU A 571 1.78 0.08 24.62
N HIS A 572 2.16 -0.89 23.77
CA HIS A 572 3.57 -1.22 23.51
C HIS A 572 4.37 -0.01 23.04
N ARG A 573 3.83 0.75 22.08
CA ARG A 573 4.51 1.92 21.51
C ARG A 573 4.65 3.05 22.54
N ARG A 574 3.65 3.23 23.39
CA ARG A 574 3.64 4.23 24.45
C ARG A 574 4.48 3.84 25.68
N GLY A 575 4.95 2.59 25.76
CA GLY A 575 5.74 2.09 26.91
C GLY A 575 4.90 1.58 28.06
N ASP A 576 3.59 1.38 27.92
CA ASP A 576 2.74 0.72 28.93
C ASP A 576 2.74 -0.79 28.70
N PHE A 577 3.86 -1.42 29.04
CA PHE A 577 4.06 -2.85 28.81
C PHE A 577 3.23 -3.73 29.74
N LYS A 578 2.92 -3.24 30.94
CA LYS A 578 2.05 -3.95 31.88
C LYS A 578 0.61 -3.97 31.40
N GLY A 579 0.08 -2.80 31.02
CA GLY A 579 -1.27 -2.70 30.46
C GLY A 579 -1.42 -3.50 29.16
N ALA A 580 -0.36 -3.57 28.34
CA ALA A 580 -0.35 -4.41 27.14
C ALA A 580 -0.45 -5.90 27.48
N LEU A 581 0.28 -6.41 28.48
CA LEU A 581 0.19 -7.80 28.94
C LEU A 581 -1.20 -8.13 29.47
N GLU A 582 -1.76 -7.29 30.34
CA GLU A 582 -3.14 -7.42 30.82
C GLU A 582 -4.16 -7.45 29.67
N GLY A 583 -3.91 -6.65 28.62
CA GLY A 583 -4.70 -6.65 27.40
C GLY A 583 -4.66 -8.00 26.68
N THR A 584 -3.46 -8.62 26.56
CA THR A 584 -3.32 -9.93 25.90
C THR A 584 -3.98 -11.06 26.70
N GLU A 585 -3.92 -11.02 28.04
CA GLU A 585 -4.62 -11.97 28.90
C GLU A 585 -6.14 -11.89 28.76
N ARG A 586 -6.67 -10.69 28.53
CA ARG A 586 -8.11 -10.51 28.24
C ARG A 586 -8.48 -11.11 26.88
N ILE A 587 -7.64 -10.92 25.85
CA ILE A 587 -7.85 -11.58 24.55
C ILE A 587 -7.77 -13.11 24.69
N GLU A 588 -6.81 -13.63 25.45
CA GLU A 588 -6.65 -15.08 25.69
C GLU A 588 -7.92 -15.70 26.26
N ARG A 589 -8.54 -15.03 27.25
CA ARG A 589 -9.82 -15.47 27.81
C ARG A 589 -10.97 -15.44 26.79
N LEU A 590 -10.98 -14.46 25.88
CA LEU A 590 -11.98 -14.35 24.82
C LEU A 590 -11.87 -15.47 23.79
N VAL A 591 -10.66 -15.96 23.52
CA VAL A 591 -10.43 -17.01 22.50
C VAL A 591 -10.34 -18.42 23.07
N ALA A 592 -10.31 -18.58 24.40
CA ALA A 592 -10.15 -19.88 25.08
C ALA A 592 -11.22 -20.91 24.68
N ASP A 593 -12.47 -20.46 24.53
CA ASP A 593 -13.63 -21.32 24.21
C ASP A 593 -13.99 -21.31 22.72
N ALA A 594 -13.15 -20.69 21.88
CA ALA A 594 -13.40 -20.59 20.45
C ALA A 594 -12.64 -21.65 19.68
N ASP A 595 -13.32 -22.32 18.78
CA ASP A 595 -12.67 -23.16 17.76
C ASP A 595 -12.12 -22.29 16.60
N GLU A 596 -11.23 -21.32 16.96
CA GLU A 596 -10.59 -20.40 16.02
C GLU A 596 -9.05 -20.46 16.14
N PRO A 597 -8.38 -21.44 15.53
CA PRO A 597 -6.93 -21.59 15.66
C PRO A 597 -6.12 -20.36 15.23
N ALA A 598 -6.61 -19.60 14.23
CA ALA A 598 -5.98 -18.37 13.77
C ALA A 598 -5.99 -17.25 14.83
N ALA A 599 -7.11 -17.09 15.55
CA ALA A 599 -7.22 -16.11 16.62
C ALA A 599 -6.34 -16.49 17.81
N LEU A 600 -6.21 -17.79 18.10
CA LEU A 600 -5.32 -18.28 19.14
C LEU A 600 -3.84 -18.05 18.77
N ALA A 601 -3.43 -18.32 17.53
CA ALA A 601 -2.06 -18.07 17.07
C ALA A 601 -1.74 -16.57 17.10
N MET A 602 -2.66 -15.71 16.68
CA MET A 602 -2.54 -14.27 16.78
C MET A 602 -2.37 -13.81 18.24
N THR A 603 -3.18 -14.37 19.15
CA THR A 603 -3.09 -14.06 20.60
C THR A 603 -1.72 -14.45 21.14
N LYS A 604 -1.20 -15.62 20.79
CA LYS A 604 0.16 -16.08 21.16
C LYS A 604 1.23 -15.12 20.64
N SER A 605 1.11 -14.66 19.39
CA SER A 605 2.02 -13.68 18.81
C SER A 605 2.01 -12.34 19.57
N ALA A 606 0.84 -11.79 19.90
CA ALA A 606 0.72 -10.55 20.67
C ALA A 606 1.23 -10.72 22.12
N LYS A 607 0.88 -11.83 22.79
CA LYS A 607 1.32 -12.13 24.16
C LYS A 607 2.83 -12.34 24.24
N SER A 608 3.44 -12.98 23.23
CA SER A 608 4.89 -13.17 23.16
C SER A 608 5.64 -11.83 23.17
N ALA A 609 5.15 -10.83 22.47
CA ALA A 609 5.75 -9.49 22.49
C ALA A 609 5.58 -8.79 23.86
N SER A 610 4.41 -8.92 24.49
CA SER A 610 4.17 -8.34 25.84
C SER A 610 5.08 -8.98 26.87
N LEU A 611 5.25 -10.31 26.85
CA LEU A 611 6.17 -11.05 27.73
C LEU A 611 7.63 -10.69 27.46
N PHE A 612 8.01 -10.50 26.20
CA PHE A 612 9.35 -10.02 25.86
C PHE A 612 9.67 -8.69 26.54
N PHE A 613 8.79 -7.72 26.47
CA PHE A 613 8.99 -6.41 27.12
C PHE A 613 9.03 -6.51 28.66
N ARG A 614 8.44 -7.54 29.23
CA ARG A 614 8.50 -7.87 30.67
C ARG A 614 9.69 -8.74 31.06
N ALA A 615 10.63 -8.96 30.14
CA ALA A 615 11.83 -9.79 30.31
C ALA A 615 11.57 -11.29 30.54
N GLU A 616 10.44 -11.83 30.11
CA GLU A 616 10.08 -13.24 30.17
C GLU A 616 10.46 -13.95 28.87
N TYR A 617 11.74 -13.95 28.53
CA TYR A 617 12.25 -14.31 27.20
C TYR A 617 12.02 -15.76 26.79
N ALA A 618 12.07 -16.71 27.72
CA ALA A 618 11.87 -18.13 27.42
C ALA A 618 10.42 -18.41 26.99
N THR A 619 9.45 -17.94 27.77
CA THR A 619 8.03 -18.07 27.46
C THR A 619 7.65 -17.28 26.21
N ALA A 620 8.20 -16.07 26.04
CA ALA A 620 8.01 -15.26 24.84
C ALA A 620 8.49 -16.02 23.58
N LEU A 621 9.65 -16.67 23.64
CA LEU A 621 10.19 -17.45 22.53
C LEU A 621 9.32 -18.65 22.18
N GLU A 622 8.81 -19.38 23.16
CA GLU A 622 7.93 -20.54 22.95
C GLU A 622 6.63 -20.14 22.25
N LEU A 623 5.92 -19.13 22.79
CA LEU A 623 4.69 -18.64 22.20
C LEU A 623 4.89 -18.04 20.79
N ALA A 624 6.00 -17.33 20.57
CA ALA A 624 6.34 -16.80 19.26
C ALA A 624 6.60 -17.91 18.24
N ARG A 625 7.28 -19.00 18.64
CA ARG A 625 7.50 -20.16 17.76
C ARG A 625 6.20 -20.86 17.39
N GLU A 626 5.31 -21.07 18.34
CA GLU A 626 4.01 -21.69 18.07
C GLU A 626 3.15 -20.82 17.12
N ALA A 627 3.13 -19.50 17.33
CA ALA A 627 2.43 -18.59 16.49
C ALA A 627 3.00 -18.57 15.05
N HIS A 628 4.33 -18.47 14.92
CA HIS A 628 4.99 -18.48 13.63
C HIS A 628 4.74 -19.79 12.87
N GLU A 629 4.86 -20.94 13.52
CA GLU A 629 4.62 -22.25 12.89
C GLU A 629 3.19 -22.37 12.36
N TYR A 630 2.19 -21.86 13.12
CA TYR A 630 0.81 -21.84 12.64
C TYR A 630 0.67 -21.02 11.36
N PHE A 631 1.16 -19.78 11.35
CA PHE A 631 0.99 -18.90 10.19
C PHE A 631 1.82 -19.33 8.98
N ARG A 632 2.96 -19.97 9.18
CA ARG A 632 3.76 -20.55 8.10
C ARG A 632 3.04 -21.71 7.40
N THR A 633 2.27 -22.50 8.13
CA THR A 633 1.54 -23.67 7.61
C THR A 633 0.15 -23.31 7.06
N HIS A 634 -0.40 -22.14 7.42
CA HIS A 634 -1.73 -21.67 7.04
C HIS A 634 -1.64 -20.31 6.35
N SER A 635 -1.01 -20.27 5.17
CA SER A 635 -0.70 -19.04 4.43
C SER A 635 -1.91 -18.31 3.82
N ASP A 636 -3.08 -18.95 3.78
CA ASP A 636 -4.29 -18.42 3.11
C ASP A 636 -4.99 -17.29 3.89
N VAL A 637 -4.52 -16.97 5.10
CA VAL A 637 -5.18 -15.96 5.94
C VAL A 637 -4.51 -14.61 5.76
N SER A 638 -5.21 -13.64 5.16
CA SER A 638 -4.77 -12.24 5.21
C SER A 638 -4.73 -11.75 6.65
N GLN A 639 -3.52 -11.74 7.20
CA GLN A 639 -3.30 -11.34 8.58
C GLN A 639 -3.43 -9.82 8.75
N ILE A 640 -2.95 -9.06 7.75
CA ILE A 640 -2.95 -7.59 7.81
C ILE A 640 -4.38 -7.06 7.76
N GLY A 641 -5.18 -7.50 6.79
CA GLY A 641 -6.58 -7.07 6.68
C GLY A 641 -7.45 -7.53 7.85
N ARG A 642 -7.17 -8.71 8.41
CA ARG A 642 -7.93 -9.24 9.54
C ARG A 642 -7.49 -8.67 10.89
N TRP A 643 -6.19 -8.48 11.11
CA TRP A 643 -5.61 -8.17 12.42
C TRP A 643 -4.80 -6.87 12.46
N GLY A 644 -4.58 -6.21 11.32
CA GLY A 644 -3.79 -4.98 11.21
C GLY A 644 -2.26 -5.16 11.17
N LEU A 645 -1.76 -6.38 11.39
CA LEU A 645 -0.32 -6.72 11.40
C LEU A 645 -0.08 -8.10 10.77
N ASN A 646 1.14 -8.30 10.20
CA ASN A 646 1.61 -9.62 9.85
C ASN A 646 2.18 -10.30 11.11
N HIS A 647 1.41 -11.20 11.72
CA HIS A 647 1.76 -11.86 12.98
C HIS A 647 2.86 -12.92 12.83
N SER A 648 3.10 -13.46 11.64
CA SER A 648 4.23 -14.35 11.37
C SER A 648 5.55 -13.60 11.47
N VAL A 649 5.68 -12.50 10.72
CA VAL A 649 6.86 -11.62 10.79
C VAL A 649 7.05 -11.06 12.20
N TYR A 650 5.95 -10.64 12.86
CA TYR A 650 6.01 -10.11 14.22
C TYR A 650 6.54 -11.14 15.22
N ALA A 651 6.07 -12.38 15.14
CA ALA A 651 6.55 -13.48 15.97
C ALA A 651 8.03 -13.79 15.73
N GLN A 652 8.50 -13.81 14.48
CA GLN A 652 9.92 -13.97 14.17
C GLN A 652 10.79 -12.86 14.77
N CYS A 653 10.32 -11.61 14.75
CA CYS A 653 11.03 -10.52 15.43
C CYS A 653 11.19 -10.78 16.92
N VAL A 654 10.13 -11.25 17.59
CA VAL A 654 10.18 -11.62 19.02
C VAL A 654 11.15 -12.78 19.23
N MET A 655 11.12 -13.80 18.36
CA MET A 655 12.06 -14.93 18.43
C MET A 655 13.51 -14.46 18.33
N ALA A 656 13.85 -13.62 17.35
CA ALA A 656 15.20 -13.12 17.15
C ALA A 656 15.71 -12.35 18.36
N ARG A 657 14.88 -11.48 18.93
CA ARG A 657 15.21 -10.70 20.13
C ARG A 657 15.34 -11.58 21.37
N SER A 658 14.47 -12.58 21.52
CA SER A 658 14.54 -13.56 22.62
C SER A 658 15.81 -14.41 22.53
N TYR A 659 16.20 -14.85 21.33
CA TYR A 659 17.47 -15.56 21.14
C TYR A 659 18.68 -14.73 21.57
N TRP A 660 18.73 -13.45 21.22
CA TRP A 660 19.80 -12.55 21.63
C TRP A 660 19.86 -12.40 23.15
N ASN A 661 18.71 -12.19 23.80
CA ASN A 661 18.66 -12.09 25.24
C ASN A 661 19.09 -13.39 25.93
N LEU A 662 18.77 -14.55 25.37
CA LEU A 662 19.17 -15.86 25.89
C LEU A 662 20.62 -16.24 25.52
N GLY A 663 21.41 -15.33 24.93
CA GLY A 663 22.82 -15.56 24.53
C GLY A 663 23.00 -16.49 23.33
N ARG A 664 21.93 -16.71 22.53
CA ARG A 664 21.97 -17.62 21.36
C ARG A 664 22.22 -16.80 20.08
N PHE A 665 23.43 -16.26 19.94
CA PHE A 665 23.76 -15.27 18.92
C PHE A 665 23.69 -15.80 17.48
N ASP A 666 24.05 -17.07 17.23
CA ASP A 666 23.96 -17.66 15.91
C ASP A 666 22.50 -17.84 15.47
N ARG A 667 21.64 -18.26 16.40
CA ARG A 667 20.17 -18.32 16.15
C ARG A 667 19.56 -16.94 15.96
N THR A 668 20.07 -15.92 16.65
CA THR A 668 19.65 -14.53 16.46
C THR A 668 19.85 -14.11 15.01
N VAL A 669 21.05 -14.29 14.45
CA VAL A 669 21.37 -13.91 13.07
C VAL A 669 20.47 -14.64 12.08
N ARG A 670 20.30 -15.95 12.24
CA ARG A 670 19.41 -16.74 11.37
C ARG A 670 17.97 -16.26 11.42
N ALA A 671 17.44 -16.02 12.61
CA ALA A 671 16.06 -15.53 12.78
C ALA A 671 15.87 -14.13 12.18
N CYS A 672 16.86 -13.24 12.30
CA CYS A 672 16.82 -11.91 11.64
C CYS A 672 16.73 -12.04 10.11
N LEU A 673 17.58 -12.86 9.51
CA LEU A 673 17.60 -13.05 8.06
C LEU A 673 16.30 -13.70 7.56
N SER A 674 15.75 -14.68 8.29
CA SER A 674 14.46 -15.30 7.99
C SER A 674 13.31 -14.30 8.07
N ALA A 675 13.26 -13.45 9.10
CA ALA A 675 12.24 -12.41 9.26
C ALA A 675 12.30 -11.38 8.12
N HIS A 676 13.50 -11.02 7.68
CA HIS A 676 13.68 -10.10 6.54
C HIS A 676 13.16 -10.70 5.24
N SER A 677 13.55 -11.96 4.93
CA SER A 677 13.10 -12.65 3.72
C SER A 677 11.57 -12.73 3.66
N GLU A 678 10.94 -13.22 4.73
CA GLU A 678 9.49 -13.34 4.81
C GLU A 678 8.78 -11.99 4.71
N ALA A 679 9.33 -10.94 5.34
CA ALA A 679 8.77 -9.61 5.26
C ALA A 679 8.84 -9.04 3.84
N GLU A 680 9.97 -9.20 3.13
CA GLU A 680 10.11 -8.78 1.72
C GLU A 680 9.14 -9.55 0.79
N GLU A 681 8.93 -10.85 1.02
CA GLU A 681 7.96 -11.67 0.27
C GLU A 681 6.52 -11.17 0.42
N THR A 682 6.17 -10.57 1.56
CA THR A 682 4.83 -9.97 1.74
C THR A 682 4.59 -8.75 0.88
N GLY A 683 5.65 -8.07 0.43
CA GLY A 683 5.59 -6.77 -0.23
C GLY A 683 4.98 -5.64 0.62
N ASN A 684 4.67 -5.89 1.90
CA ASN A 684 4.04 -4.90 2.77
C ASN A 684 5.10 -4.04 3.48
N PRO A 685 5.16 -2.72 3.22
CA PRO A 685 6.19 -1.83 3.73
C PRO A 685 6.26 -1.79 5.27
N THR A 686 5.13 -1.88 5.95
CA THR A 686 5.09 -1.88 7.42
C THR A 686 5.73 -3.14 8.00
N SER A 687 5.45 -4.30 7.41
CA SER A 687 6.05 -5.57 7.80
C SER A 687 7.56 -5.57 7.56
N ILE A 688 8.00 -5.04 6.42
CA ILE A 688 9.43 -4.89 6.08
C ILE A 688 10.12 -3.96 7.08
N CYS A 689 9.56 -2.77 7.34
CA CYS A 689 10.10 -1.83 8.31
C CYS A 689 10.15 -2.43 9.73
N GLN A 690 9.14 -3.19 10.11
CA GLN A 690 9.09 -3.87 11.41
C GLN A 690 10.20 -4.91 11.54
N ALA A 691 10.38 -5.79 10.57
CA ALA A 691 11.44 -6.77 10.56
C ALA A 691 12.83 -6.11 10.58
N LEU A 692 13.04 -5.09 9.75
CA LEU A 692 14.32 -4.38 9.70
C LEU A 692 14.64 -3.63 11.00
N SER A 693 13.68 -2.90 11.57
CA SER A 693 13.93 -2.11 12.79
C SER A 693 14.05 -2.99 14.04
N TRP A 694 13.13 -3.94 14.20
CA TRP A 694 13.02 -4.72 15.44
C TRP A 694 14.08 -5.81 15.58
N CYS A 695 14.37 -6.52 14.50
CA CYS A 695 15.38 -7.56 14.58
C CYS A 695 16.63 -7.26 13.75
N GLY A 696 16.52 -6.74 12.53
CA GLY A 696 17.69 -6.46 11.72
C GLY A 696 18.63 -5.43 12.32
N VAL A 697 18.25 -4.17 12.23
CA VAL A 697 19.11 -3.05 12.64
C VAL A 697 19.48 -3.14 14.12
N SER A 698 18.49 -3.30 15.01
CA SER A 698 18.73 -3.26 16.45
C SER A 698 19.63 -4.40 16.93
N LEU A 699 19.48 -5.61 16.40
CA LEU A 699 20.25 -6.77 16.81
C LEU A 699 21.64 -6.83 16.15
N PHE A 700 21.77 -6.44 14.86
CA PHE A 700 23.11 -6.34 14.24
C PHE A 700 23.96 -5.27 14.90
N LEU A 701 23.38 -4.12 15.32
CA LEU A 701 24.08 -3.13 16.14
C LEU A 701 24.46 -3.69 17.53
N SER A 702 23.59 -4.52 18.12
CA SER A 702 23.88 -5.16 19.41
C SER A 702 24.95 -6.25 19.31
N LEU A 703 25.07 -6.92 18.19
CA LEU A 703 26.12 -7.89 17.87
C LEU A 703 27.41 -7.23 17.33
N GLU A 704 27.36 -5.91 17.09
CA GLU A 704 28.44 -5.10 16.47
C GLU A 704 28.82 -5.63 15.08
N ASP A 705 27.88 -6.25 14.37
CA ASP A 705 28.00 -6.59 12.95
C ASP A 705 27.65 -5.33 12.12
N LEU A 706 28.63 -4.42 12.00
CA LEU A 706 28.42 -3.08 11.46
C LEU A 706 28.10 -3.07 9.97
N ASP A 707 28.52 -4.09 9.22
CA ASP A 707 28.26 -4.16 7.78
C ASP A 707 26.81 -4.58 7.52
N ARG A 708 26.33 -5.63 8.21
CA ARG A 708 24.91 -6.00 8.13
C ARG A 708 24.00 -4.90 8.68
N ALA A 709 24.40 -4.25 9.79
CA ALA A 709 23.67 -3.12 10.34
C ALA A 709 23.53 -1.98 9.32
N ALA A 710 24.62 -1.62 8.63
CA ALA A 710 24.62 -0.55 7.62
C ALA A 710 23.67 -0.87 6.46
N GLY A 711 23.73 -2.08 5.91
CA GLY A 711 22.84 -2.52 4.84
C GLY A 711 21.36 -2.52 5.28
N ALA A 712 21.10 -3.01 6.50
CA ALA A 712 19.74 -3.02 7.06
C ALA A 712 19.20 -1.59 7.32
N ILE A 713 20.03 -0.66 7.82
CA ILE A 713 19.65 0.75 8.03
C ILE A 713 19.32 1.42 6.68
N GLN A 714 20.16 1.21 5.67
CA GLN A 714 19.92 1.76 4.33
C GLN A 714 18.58 1.26 3.77
N ARG A 715 18.35 -0.06 3.80
CA ARG A 715 17.08 -0.66 3.33
C ARG A 715 15.89 -0.17 4.14
N PHE A 716 16.01 -0.14 5.47
CA PHE A 716 14.98 0.36 6.39
C PHE A 716 14.60 1.80 6.09
N ARG A 717 15.58 2.68 5.94
CA ARG A 717 15.35 4.08 5.58
C ARG A 717 14.68 4.20 4.23
N GLN A 718 15.18 3.46 3.23
CA GLN A 718 14.62 3.45 1.89
C GLN A 718 13.13 3.08 1.92
N VAL A 719 12.77 1.94 2.52
CA VAL A 719 11.37 1.48 2.60
C VAL A 719 10.51 2.46 3.40
N ALA A 720 11.02 2.96 4.53
CA ALA A 720 10.30 3.92 5.36
C ALA A 720 10.05 5.25 4.63
N GLN A 721 11.04 5.76 3.88
CA GLN A 721 10.93 6.99 3.11
C GLN A 721 10.06 6.81 1.86
N ASP A 722 10.23 5.70 1.12
CA ASP A 722 9.45 5.42 -0.09
C ASP A 722 7.94 5.30 0.19
N ASN A 723 7.58 4.97 1.44
CA ASN A 723 6.19 4.77 1.87
C ASN A 723 5.76 5.77 2.95
N ASP A 724 6.57 6.80 3.22
CA ASP A 724 6.33 7.89 4.20
C ASP A 724 5.85 7.40 5.58
N ILE A 725 6.47 6.34 6.09
CA ILE A 725 6.17 5.84 7.44
C ILE A 725 7.02 6.62 8.44
N GLN A 726 6.56 7.82 8.79
CA GLN A 726 7.33 8.82 9.53
C GLN A 726 7.99 8.31 10.82
N SER A 727 7.29 7.53 11.61
CA SER A 727 7.84 6.94 12.84
C SER A 727 9.06 6.05 12.58
N TYR A 728 9.07 5.33 11.46
CA TYR A 728 10.18 4.50 11.05
C TYR A 728 11.30 5.32 10.39
N VAL A 729 10.96 6.39 9.66
CA VAL A 729 11.97 7.36 9.18
C VAL A 729 12.74 7.95 10.36
N PHE A 730 12.04 8.42 11.40
CA PHE A 730 12.67 8.99 12.60
C PHE A 730 13.53 7.96 13.35
N SER A 731 13.02 6.73 13.49
CA SER A 731 13.79 5.63 14.09
C SER A 731 15.06 5.30 13.30
N SER A 732 15.02 5.37 11.96
CA SER A 732 16.19 5.09 11.11
C SER A 732 17.33 6.10 11.34
N ILE A 733 16.99 7.36 11.65
CA ILE A 733 17.96 8.41 11.98
C ILE A 733 18.71 8.06 13.28
N GLY A 734 17.98 7.62 14.31
CA GLY A 734 18.59 7.24 15.59
C GLY A 734 19.49 6.00 15.48
N PHE A 735 19.08 5.02 14.68
CA PHE A 735 19.92 3.83 14.42
C PHE A 735 21.18 4.16 13.64
N GLU A 736 21.11 5.09 12.68
CA GLU A 736 22.32 5.57 11.99
C GLU A 736 23.25 6.31 12.95
N GLY A 737 22.70 7.15 13.84
CA GLY A 737 23.47 7.77 14.91
C GLY A 737 24.24 6.73 15.74
N ARG A 738 23.60 5.62 16.13
CA ARG A 738 24.27 4.52 16.84
C ARG A 738 25.34 3.85 16.00
N LEU A 739 25.10 3.60 14.70
CA LEU A 739 26.09 3.02 13.80
C LEU A 739 27.34 3.92 13.68
N LEU A 740 27.15 5.24 13.52
CA LEU A 740 28.24 6.19 13.42
C LEU A 740 29.07 6.23 14.71
N PHE A 741 28.42 6.19 15.86
CA PHE A 741 29.13 6.08 17.15
C PHE A 741 30.01 4.83 17.23
N LEU A 742 29.48 3.65 16.85
CA LEU A 742 30.25 2.40 16.85
C LEU A 742 31.39 2.41 15.82
N ARG A 743 31.35 3.31 14.84
CA ARG A 743 32.44 3.58 13.87
C ARG A 743 33.39 4.69 14.35
N GLY A 744 33.25 5.20 15.58
CA GLY A 744 34.09 6.25 16.16
C GLY A 744 33.78 7.66 15.71
N GLN A 745 32.63 7.90 15.06
CA GLN A 745 32.22 9.22 14.58
C GLN A 745 31.27 9.90 15.59
N ILE A 746 31.83 10.58 16.58
CA ILE A 746 31.11 11.06 17.77
C ILE A 746 30.14 12.21 17.42
N GLU A 747 30.63 13.31 16.84
CA GLU A 747 29.82 14.52 16.55
C GLU A 747 28.63 14.22 15.60
N PRO A 748 28.80 13.52 14.46
CA PRO A 748 27.66 13.15 13.62
C PRO A 748 26.64 12.23 14.34
N ALA A 749 27.12 11.34 15.21
CA ALA A 749 26.27 10.45 15.99
C ALA A 749 25.37 11.22 16.97
N GLU A 750 25.93 12.17 17.72
CA GLU A 750 25.18 13.05 18.61
C GLU A 750 24.08 13.81 17.87
N ARG A 751 24.44 14.46 16.77
CA ARG A 751 23.50 15.24 15.98
C ARG A 751 22.29 14.39 15.53
N LEU A 752 22.54 13.18 15.01
CA LEU A 752 21.47 12.31 14.54
C LEU A 752 20.62 11.77 15.69
N LEU A 753 21.20 11.43 16.83
CA LEU A 753 20.43 10.96 18.00
C LEU A 753 19.55 12.07 18.57
N ARG A 754 20.03 13.31 18.67
CA ARG A 754 19.22 14.46 19.10
C ARG A 754 18.08 14.76 18.13
N ASP A 755 18.34 14.70 16.81
CA ASP A 755 17.31 14.88 15.79
C ASP A 755 16.21 13.80 15.89
N ALA A 756 16.61 12.54 16.00
CA ALA A 756 15.68 11.43 16.18
C ALA A 756 14.81 11.58 17.45
N LEU A 757 15.44 11.89 18.58
CA LEU A 757 14.74 12.09 19.87
C LEU A 757 13.75 13.24 19.82
N SER A 758 14.11 14.38 19.21
CA SER A 758 13.20 15.51 19.03
C SER A 758 11.94 15.14 18.25
N LYS A 759 12.11 14.39 17.15
CA LYS A 759 11.01 13.97 16.28
C LYS A 759 10.13 12.88 16.91
N LEU A 760 10.74 11.92 17.61
CA LEU A 760 10.02 10.82 18.27
C LEU A 760 9.26 11.26 19.52
N SER A 761 9.74 12.29 20.24
CA SER A 761 9.05 12.86 21.40
C SER A 761 7.66 13.40 21.05
N GLY A 762 7.54 14.08 19.90
CA GLY A 762 6.24 14.56 19.41
C GLY A 762 5.24 13.45 19.12
N ALA A 763 5.70 12.27 18.72
CA ALA A 763 4.88 11.09 18.43
C ALA A 763 4.63 10.17 19.63
N GLN A 764 5.20 10.47 20.81
CA GLN A 764 5.10 9.68 22.05
C GLN A 764 5.53 8.20 21.90
N TYR A 765 6.61 7.95 21.15
CA TYR A 765 7.17 6.63 20.89
C TYR A 765 8.19 6.22 21.94
N GLU A 766 7.74 5.87 23.16
CA GLU A 766 8.61 5.57 24.31
C GLU A 766 9.49 4.34 24.10
N ASN A 767 8.97 3.30 23.48
CA ASN A 767 9.71 2.03 23.25
C ASN A 767 10.94 2.19 22.34
N VAL A 768 11.07 3.33 21.65
CA VAL A 768 12.23 3.67 20.79
C VAL A 768 13.00 4.85 21.36
N SER A 769 12.31 5.85 21.93
CA SER A 769 12.94 7.05 22.49
C SER A 769 13.84 6.73 23.67
N ILE A 770 13.39 5.87 24.60
CA ILE A 770 14.18 5.51 25.78
C ILE A 770 15.53 4.86 25.42
N PRO A 771 15.59 3.83 24.54
CA PRO A 771 16.88 3.30 24.08
C PRO A 771 17.79 4.36 23.47
N PHE A 772 17.27 5.25 22.62
CA PHE A 772 18.10 6.28 21.97
C PHE A 772 18.63 7.32 22.97
N LEU A 773 17.88 7.61 24.01
CA LEU A 773 18.35 8.49 25.10
C LEU A 773 19.57 7.88 25.81
N GLY A 774 19.56 6.56 26.08
CA GLY A 774 20.71 5.83 26.60
C GLY A 774 21.91 5.89 25.62
N ARG A 775 21.67 5.74 24.31
CA ARG A 775 22.75 5.85 23.30
C ARG A 775 23.32 7.26 23.24
N LEU A 776 22.49 8.28 23.39
CA LEU A 776 22.96 9.66 23.47
C LEU A 776 23.88 9.88 24.70
N ALA A 777 23.53 9.29 25.85
CA ALA A 777 24.38 9.35 27.03
C ALA A 777 25.75 8.72 26.82
N GLU A 778 25.84 7.55 26.13
CA GLU A 778 27.11 6.91 25.76
C GLU A 778 27.95 7.82 24.82
N VAL A 779 27.31 8.46 23.85
CA VAL A 779 28.00 9.40 22.91
C VAL A 779 28.56 10.59 23.65
N LEU A 780 27.77 11.22 24.53
CA LEU A 780 28.17 12.39 25.32
C LEU A 780 29.32 12.08 26.30
N ALA A 781 29.28 10.90 26.92
CA ALA A 781 30.37 10.44 27.79
C ALA A 781 31.68 10.21 27.02
N ALA A 782 31.59 9.70 25.78
CA ALA A 782 32.73 9.51 24.90
C ALA A 782 33.27 10.84 24.31
N ASP A 783 32.46 11.91 24.29
CA ASP A 783 32.83 13.26 23.87
C ASP A 783 33.38 14.12 25.03
N ASP A 784 33.74 13.48 26.13
CA ASP A 784 34.25 14.16 27.36
C ASP A 784 33.29 15.24 27.95
N ARG A 785 31.98 14.93 27.88
CA ARG A 785 30.87 15.76 28.40
C ARG A 785 30.04 14.97 29.44
N PRO A 786 30.67 14.54 30.55
CA PRO A 786 30.04 13.62 31.48
C PRO A 786 28.84 14.19 32.26
N GLU A 787 28.76 15.53 32.46
CA GLU A 787 27.61 16.15 33.10
C GLU A 787 26.34 16.08 32.24
N GLU A 788 26.46 16.32 30.92
CA GLU A 788 25.33 16.17 30.02
C GLU A 788 24.95 14.69 29.82
N ALA A 789 25.96 13.81 29.79
CA ALA A 789 25.76 12.36 29.76
C ALA A 789 25.00 11.89 31.02
N LEU A 790 25.30 12.46 32.19
CA LEU A 790 24.61 12.13 33.43
C LEU A 790 23.13 12.50 33.38
N LEU A 791 22.79 13.67 32.85
CA LEU A 791 21.40 14.09 32.68
C LEU A 791 20.64 13.14 31.76
N ALA A 792 21.23 12.81 30.60
CA ALA A 792 20.62 11.91 29.62
C ALA A 792 20.47 10.49 30.16
N SER A 793 21.48 9.96 30.87
CA SER A 793 21.43 8.59 31.45
C SER A 793 20.47 8.50 32.63
N ALA A 794 20.38 9.54 33.46
CA ALA A 794 19.43 9.63 34.57
C ALA A 794 17.98 9.64 34.06
N GLU A 795 17.68 10.48 33.05
CA GLU A 795 16.38 10.51 32.39
C GLU A 795 16.05 9.15 31.76
N CYS A 796 17.00 8.52 31.06
CA CYS A 796 16.82 7.19 30.49
C CYS A 796 16.42 6.18 31.57
N LEU A 797 17.14 6.14 32.70
CA LEU A 797 16.88 5.20 33.79
C LEU A 797 15.52 5.50 34.48
N GLU A 798 15.21 6.77 34.72
CA GLU A 798 13.93 7.19 35.28
C GLU A 798 12.75 6.76 34.41
N ARG A 799 12.81 7.06 33.10
CA ARG A 799 11.76 6.66 32.14
C ARG A 799 11.67 5.13 32.02
N THR A 800 12.80 4.41 32.03
CA THR A 800 12.83 2.94 32.05
C THR A 800 12.08 2.37 33.26
N LYS A 801 12.30 2.96 34.43
CA LYS A 801 11.62 2.54 35.67
C LYS A 801 10.13 2.92 35.67
N ALA A 802 9.81 4.14 35.23
CA ALA A 802 8.43 4.64 35.18
C ALA A 802 7.55 3.85 34.22
N THR A 803 8.10 3.38 33.10
CA THR A 803 7.38 2.56 32.10
C THR A 803 7.45 1.05 32.40
N GLU A 804 8.14 0.65 33.48
CA GLU A 804 8.42 -0.75 33.79
C GLU A 804 9.02 -1.52 32.57
N ALA A 805 9.89 -0.85 31.79
CA ALA A 805 10.56 -1.43 30.63
C ALA A 805 11.65 -2.42 31.07
N LEU A 806 11.24 -3.57 31.64
CA LEU A 806 12.15 -4.54 32.26
C LEU A 806 13.20 -5.08 31.29
N TRP A 807 12.85 -5.18 30.02
CA TRP A 807 13.77 -5.62 28.95
C TRP A 807 14.96 -4.68 28.72
N LEU A 808 14.84 -3.41 29.12
CA LEU A 808 15.86 -2.38 28.95
C LEU A 808 16.58 -2.02 30.27
N LEU A 809 16.01 -2.41 31.41
CA LEU A 809 16.51 -2.03 32.74
C LEU A 809 17.99 -2.36 32.97
N PRO A 810 18.51 -3.55 32.57
CA PRO A 810 19.94 -3.84 32.73
C PRO A 810 20.84 -2.86 31.99
N ASP A 811 20.49 -2.51 30.75
CA ASP A 811 21.30 -1.62 29.93
C ASP A 811 21.24 -0.16 30.43
N SER A 812 20.05 0.30 30.88
CA SER A 812 19.90 1.64 31.46
C SER A 812 20.72 1.79 32.76
N LEU A 813 20.72 0.78 33.63
CA LEU A 813 21.57 0.76 34.81
C LEU A 813 23.07 0.73 34.47
N ARG A 814 23.46 -0.08 33.49
CA ARG A 814 24.83 -0.17 33.02
C ARG A 814 25.33 1.18 32.49
N ILE A 815 24.56 1.81 31.58
CA ILE A 815 24.93 3.10 30.98
C ILE A 815 25.06 4.15 32.07
N HIS A 816 24.10 4.21 33.00
CA HIS A 816 24.15 5.17 34.10
C HIS A 816 25.37 4.96 35.01
N GLY A 817 25.71 3.70 35.31
CA GLY A 817 26.93 3.30 36.02
C GLY A 817 28.21 3.69 35.26
N ASP A 818 28.28 3.45 33.96
CA ASP A 818 29.45 3.82 33.14
C ASP A 818 29.64 5.35 33.09
N VAL A 819 28.55 6.13 32.97
CA VAL A 819 28.58 7.62 33.01
C VAL A 819 29.04 8.13 34.38
N LEU A 820 28.54 7.56 35.48
CA LEU A 820 29.00 7.91 36.83
C LEU A 820 30.49 7.60 37.02
N ALA A 821 30.98 6.48 36.50
CA ALA A 821 32.39 6.14 36.52
C ALA A 821 33.24 7.14 35.72
N ALA A 822 32.76 7.60 34.56
CA ALA A 822 33.42 8.63 33.76
C ALA A 822 33.49 9.98 34.51
N LEU A 823 32.40 10.39 35.17
CA LEU A 823 32.30 11.67 35.88
C LEU A 823 33.11 11.69 37.19
N GLN A 824 32.98 10.63 38.00
CA GLN A 824 33.49 10.61 39.37
C GLN A 824 34.80 9.82 39.50
N GLY A 825 35.24 9.19 38.41
CA GLY A 825 36.47 8.40 38.37
C GLY A 825 36.32 6.98 38.98
N PRO A 826 37.44 6.23 39.04
CA PRO A 826 37.40 4.80 39.40
C PRO A 826 37.00 4.52 40.85
N ASN A 827 36.94 5.51 41.71
CA ASN A 827 36.54 5.33 43.13
C ASN A 827 35.08 5.62 43.41
N SER A 828 34.27 5.83 42.39
CA SER A 828 32.83 6.10 42.52
C SER A 828 32.11 4.84 43.08
N GLU A 829 31.59 4.91 44.31
CA GLU A 829 30.75 3.86 44.88
C GLU A 829 29.36 3.81 44.20
N PRO A 830 28.74 4.96 43.81
CA PRO A 830 27.48 4.92 43.04
C PRO A 830 27.65 4.21 41.71
N ALA A 831 28.75 4.42 40.98
CA ALA A 831 29.02 3.72 39.73
C ALA A 831 29.09 2.18 39.93
N GLU A 832 29.88 1.73 40.95
CA GLU A 832 29.95 0.30 41.22
C GLU A 832 28.59 -0.28 41.58
N THR A 833 27.80 0.42 42.40
CA THR A 833 26.48 -0.01 42.80
C THR A 833 25.58 -0.25 41.60
N HIS A 834 25.49 0.71 40.65
CA HIS A 834 24.66 0.55 39.46
C HIS A 834 25.16 -0.52 38.49
N LEU A 835 26.48 -0.68 38.33
CA LEU A 835 27.05 -1.72 37.49
C LEU A 835 26.79 -3.10 38.04
N ARG A 836 26.86 -3.30 39.39
CA ARG A 836 26.50 -4.55 40.04
C ARG A 836 24.99 -4.81 39.95
N GLU A 837 24.17 -3.80 40.17
CA GLU A 837 22.71 -3.89 39.99
C GLU A 837 22.36 -4.30 38.54
N ALA A 838 23.04 -3.73 37.53
CA ALA A 838 22.85 -4.11 36.14
C ALA A 838 23.14 -5.58 35.88
N LEU A 839 24.25 -6.10 36.44
CA LEU A 839 24.63 -7.51 36.35
C LEU A 839 23.62 -8.42 37.08
N ASP A 840 23.24 -8.06 38.30
CA ASP A 840 22.29 -8.82 39.13
C ASP A 840 20.87 -8.88 38.48
N VAL A 841 20.40 -7.77 37.94
CA VAL A 841 19.14 -7.75 37.19
C VAL A 841 19.22 -8.62 35.94
N SER A 842 20.35 -8.59 35.22
CA SER A 842 20.56 -9.44 34.03
C SER A 842 20.53 -10.93 34.39
N GLU A 843 21.20 -11.31 35.49
CA GLU A 843 21.22 -12.70 35.99
C GLU A 843 19.82 -13.15 36.43
N ARG A 844 19.09 -12.32 37.17
CA ARG A 844 17.70 -12.65 37.60
C ARG A 844 16.72 -12.80 36.44
N GLN A 845 16.90 -12.02 35.38
CA GLN A 845 16.08 -12.07 34.16
C GLN A 845 16.54 -13.21 33.23
N GLY A 846 17.69 -13.84 33.47
CA GLY A 846 18.27 -14.83 32.57
C GLY A 846 18.69 -14.30 31.22
N THR A 847 19.06 -13.00 31.15
CA THR A 847 19.43 -12.34 29.89
C THR A 847 20.94 -12.29 29.68
N LEU A 848 21.48 -13.32 29.02
CA LEU A 848 22.90 -13.42 28.76
C LEU A 848 23.43 -12.32 27.83
N GLY A 849 22.62 -11.78 26.94
CA GLY A 849 23.03 -10.67 26.08
C GLY A 849 23.35 -9.41 26.88
N TRP A 850 22.48 -9.04 27.83
CA TRP A 850 22.73 -7.91 28.73
C TRP A 850 23.73 -8.26 29.84
N GLU A 851 23.74 -9.49 30.34
CA GLU A 851 24.71 -9.96 31.34
C GLU A 851 26.15 -9.80 30.82
N LEU A 852 26.43 -10.19 29.58
CA LEU A 852 27.71 -10.02 28.94
C LEU A 852 28.17 -8.56 28.93
N ARG A 853 27.31 -7.64 28.52
CA ARG A 853 27.62 -6.20 28.48
C ARG A 853 27.82 -5.61 29.87
N SER A 854 26.99 -6.01 30.84
CA SER A 854 27.11 -5.56 32.23
C SER A 854 28.38 -6.08 32.86
N ALA A 855 28.78 -7.35 32.57
CA ALA A 855 30.02 -7.96 33.00
C ALA A 855 31.25 -7.25 32.43
N GLU A 856 31.25 -6.89 31.13
CA GLU A 856 32.30 -6.07 30.50
C GLU A 856 32.48 -4.72 31.18
N SER A 857 31.38 -3.98 31.40
CA SER A 857 31.41 -2.67 32.06
C SER A 857 31.94 -2.78 33.49
N LEU A 858 31.40 -3.72 34.27
CA LEU A 858 31.84 -3.97 35.67
C LEU A 858 33.31 -4.40 35.72
N ALA A 859 33.75 -5.35 34.88
CA ALA A 859 35.13 -5.79 34.82
C ALA A 859 36.10 -4.66 34.41
N SER A 860 35.69 -3.80 33.47
CA SER A 860 36.48 -2.61 33.13
C SER A 860 36.64 -1.66 34.30
N PHE A 861 35.56 -1.40 35.03
CA PHE A 861 35.57 -0.56 36.22
C PHE A 861 36.44 -1.15 37.33
N LEU A 862 36.30 -2.47 37.65
CA LEU A 862 37.10 -3.16 38.64
C LEU A 862 38.59 -3.20 38.30
N ARG A 863 38.93 -3.37 37.01
CA ARG A 863 40.32 -3.31 36.50
C ARG A 863 40.96 -1.93 36.78
N GLN A 864 40.25 -0.85 36.59
CA GLN A 864 40.74 0.51 36.93
C GLN A 864 40.99 0.67 38.43
N ARG A 865 40.25 -0.04 39.28
CA ARG A 865 40.47 -0.15 40.74
C ARG A 865 41.53 -1.16 41.15
N ARG A 866 42.22 -1.78 40.22
CA ARG A 866 43.21 -2.86 40.44
C ARG A 866 42.62 -4.10 41.13
N ARG A 867 41.32 -4.35 41.00
CA ARG A 867 40.64 -5.58 41.50
C ARG A 867 40.55 -6.60 40.33
N THR A 868 41.73 -7.00 39.84
CA THR A 868 41.85 -7.81 38.59
C THR A 868 41.26 -9.21 38.77
N SER A 869 41.50 -9.89 39.91
CA SER A 869 40.96 -11.24 40.15
C SER A 869 39.43 -11.23 40.18
N GLU A 870 38.81 -10.21 40.74
CA GLU A 870 37.35 -10.05 40.75
C GLU A 870 36.80 -9.77 39.37
N ALA A 871 37.48 -8.90 38.62
CA ALA A 871 37.14 -8.62 37.23
C ALA A 871 37.17 -9.89 36.36
N ALA A 872 38.22 -10.71 36.53
CA ALA A 872 38.34 -11.99 35.84
C ALA A 872 37.20 -12.96 36.22
N ALA A 873 36.90 -13.09 37.51
CA ALA A 873 35.84 -13.98 37.99
C ALA A 873 34.46 -13.62 37.46
N VAL A 874 34.16 -12.33 37.32
CA VAL A 874 32.89 -11.85 36.70
C VAL A 874 32.80 -12.30 35.25
N LEU A 875 33.85 -12.06 34.44
CA LEU A 875 33.88 -12.45 33.03
C LEU A 875 33.85 -13.97 32.84
N GLU A 876 34.64 -14.76 33.62
CA GLU A 876 34.63 -16.21 33.55
C GLU A 876 33.27 -16.83 33.78
N ARG A 877 32.59 -16.36 34.84
CA ARG A 877 31.25 -16.82 35.17
C ARG A 877 30.24 -16.53 34.05
N THR A 878 30.30 -15.36 33.45
CA THR A 878 29.38 -14.97 32.39
C THR A 878 29.69 -15.71 31.06
N LEU A 879 30.95 -15.74 30.65
CA LEU A 879 31.37 -16.40 29.40
C LEU A 879 31.12 -17.90 29.44
N GLY A 880 31.26 -18.53 30.60
CA GLY A 880 31.01 -19.97 30.82
C GLY A 880 29.56 -20.40 30.60
N LYS A 881 28.60 -19.48 30.60
CA LYS A 881 27.18 -19.74 30.34
C LYS A 881 26.82 -19.85 28.84
N PHE A 882 27.68 -19.36 27.95
CA PHE A 882 27.41 -19.38 26.50
C PHE A 882 27.67 -20.77 25.89
N THR A 883 26.77 -21.19 24.98
CA THR A 883 26.82 -22.48 24.28
C THR A 883 26.97 -22.33 22.77
N GLU A 884 26.83 -21.11 22.25
CA GLU A 884 26.96 -20.73 20.82
C GLU A 884 27.33 -19.24 20.70
N GLY A 885 27.62 -18.76 19.50
CA GLY A 885 27.89 -17.34 19.22
C GLY A 885 29.29 -16.89 19.62
N PHE A 886 30.24 -17.81 19.65
CA PHE A 886 31.64 -17.57 20.07
C PHE A 886 32.38 -16.61 19.13
N ASP A 887 31.92 -16.49 17.88
CA ASP A 887 32.47 -15.59 16.87
C ASP A 887 31.87 -14.15 16.93
N ALA A 888 30.84 -13.93 17.73
CA ALA A 888 30.25 -12.62 17.90
C ALA A 888 31.25 -11.63 18.52
N VAL A 889 31.28 -10.39 17.96
CA VAL A 889 32.24 -9.35 18.40
C VAL A 889 32.20 -9.12 19.92
N PRO A 890 31.02 -8.97 20.56
CA PRO A 890 30.96 -8.78 22.01
C PRO A 890 31.55 -9.95 22.79
N PHE A 891 31.28 -11.20 22.37
CA PHE A 891 31.84 -12.37 23.05
C PHE A 891 33.37 -12.41 22.94
N ARG A 892 33.92 -12.21 21.72
CA ARG A 892 35.38 -12.19 21.50
C ARG A 892 36.07 -11.07 22.27
N ARG A 893 35.44 -9.88 22.35
CA ARG A 893 35.97 -8.75 23.12
C ARG A 893 36.04 -9.07 24.63
N ALA A 894 34.97 -9.61 25.21
CA ALA A 894 34.93 -10.03 26.59
C ALA A 894 35.95 -11.13 26.88
N ARG A 895 36.15 -12.09 25.97
CA ARG A 895 37.14 -13.14 26.07
C ARG A 895 38.56 -12.57 26.05
N ALA A 896 38.88 -11.69 25.11
CA ALA A 896 40.19 -11.03 25.03
C ALA A 896 40.51 -10.25 26.31
N MET A 897 39.50 -9.57 26.87
CA MET A 897 39.64 -8.85 28.14
C MET A 897 39.96 -9.81 29.30
N LEU A 898 39.33 -10.96 29.35
CA LEU A 898 39.63 -12.00 30.36
C LEU A 898 41.06 -12.52 30.20
N ASP A 899 41.49 -12.82 28.98
CA ASP A 899 42.85 -13.29 28.69
C ASP A 899 43.90 -12.23 29.08
N GLU A 900 43.64 -10.94 28.87
CA GLU A 900 44.50 -9.84 29.35
C GLU A 900 44.60 -9.77 30.87
N LEU A 901 43.47 -10.00 31.59
CA LEU A 901 43.46 -10.00 33.06
C LEU A 901 44.30 -11.12 33.63
N HIS A 902 44.24 -12.32 33.07
CA HIS A 902 45.05 -13.48 33.48
C HIS A 902 46.55 -13.29 33.19
N ASN A 903 46.91 -12.67 32.05
CA ASN A 903 48.29 -12.43 31.67
C ASN A 903 48.96 -11.31 32.48
N ARG A 904 48.23 -10.52 33.26
CA ARG A 904 48.72 -9.42 34.11
C ARG A 904 48.77 -9.78 35.60
N GLU A 905 48.42 -10.96 36.02
CA GLU A 905 48.69 -11.44 37.39
C GLU A 905 50.20 -11.75 37.46
N PRO A 906 51.01 -10.96 38.20
CA PRO A 906 52.38 -11.37 38.52
C PRO A 906 52.25 -12.50 39.54
N GLY A 907 52.95 -13.62 39.29
CA GLY A 907 53.11 -14.70 40.20
C GLY A 907 53.68 -14.26 41.56
#